data_e69641d813d15ee10e62dd7a0dc4345f
#
_entry.id   e69641d813d15ee10e62dd7a0dc4345f
#
_cell.length_a   1.000
_cell.length_b   1.000
_cell.length_c   1.000
_cell.angle_alpha   90.00
_cell.angle_beta   90.00
_cell.angle_gamma   90.00
#
_symmetry.space_group_name_H-M   'P 1'
#
loop_
_entity.id
_entity.type
_entity.pdbx_description
1 polymer ?
#
loop_
_entity_poly.entity_id
_entity_poly.type
_entity_poly.pdbx_seq_one_letter_code
_entity_poly.pdbx_strand_id
1 'polypeptide(L)'
;MRNAKTRMVLLLLAALVYGISLLLGGTATIASPGSSSTQTLTGVPTLSRETLDQFLDAAVPSAMARLHVPGVTFVAVKDGEILTMRGFGYSDIEAGKGVDPATTVFRVASVSKVFTGMAVMQLAERGILDLAKDVNAYIKGFRIPATYPEPITLRRLLTHTAGFDERNLGMSEFGSHVYPRLGEYLAAELPPRIRPAGQEIQYSNHGVALAGYVVECASGLPFAEYVVENILAPLGMERSGFELTSDIEQHLSSSYQWRRGKYVKAPYVHINPAPAGSLMTTAADMAKFMMANLAGGELGEAHVLGAEYVKTMQTQQFTNDPRVPGIGYAWLMGRRNGRRVVMHGGDLWEFSTQLLLAPDENLGLFVSGNSSGTAPLADELVKAFFDTFFPSPEAADASGIVRPAGELSTLGAADTARDPSQLAGAYRMTRRPVTTADKAISVLTEFRVAAQDDGTLTLAFPAGYGMPMTTWAPAGPGLYRDIAGDDLMAFDDWKAVAGKTRPSRMYIGTWAFERAPVYETASFTLAAVAGMAAVFVWALLAWVFGRKVSGLAAVLGLVNLAAIAGIAGSLLAIPAWELTTAVPQMTKAALALPLAGAALALALVLQTIKRITAEKQRQRWTFYSRRTRTGLTGAVLPWLVIAADGAFIWLLHTWNLLGWRF
;
A
#
# COMPACT_ATOMS: atom_id res chain seq x y z
N MET A 1 12.18 45.87 -20.32
CA MET A 1 11.00 45.03 -19.94
C MET A 1 10.87 43.74 -20.76
N ARG A 2 11.11 43.67 -22.07
CA ARG A 2 10.99 42.44 -22.89
C ARG A 2 11.93 41.32 -22.43
N ASN A 3 13.19 41.62 -22.12
CA ASN A 3 14.20 40.63 -21.68
C ASN A 3 13.93 40.00 -20.30
N ALA A 4 13.31 40.73 -19.35
CA ALA A 4 12.99 40.21 -18.04
C ALA A 4 11.83 39.22 -18.09
N LYS A 5 10.77 39.51 -18.87
CA LYS A 5 9.64 38.61 -19.10
C LYS A 5 10.08 37.31 -19.77
N THR A 6 10.96 37.39 -20.78
CA THR A 6 11.48 36.22 -21.49
C THR A 6 12.33 35.35 -20.57
N ARG A 7 13.19 35.91 -19.72
CA ARG A 7 14.00 35.16 -18.75
C ARG A 7 13.15 34.44 -17.70
N MET A 8 12.11 35.09 -17.17
CA MET A 8 11.20 34.51 -16.20
C MET A 8 10.44 33.29 -16.78
N VAL A 9 9.94 33.41 -18.02
CA VAL A 9 9.24 32.31 -18.71
C VAL A 9 10.18 31.15 -19.01
N LEU A 10 11.42 31.41 -19.43
CA LEU A 10 12.41 30.35 -19.66
C LEU A 10 12.80 29.61 -18.38
N LEU A 11 12.90 30.31 -17.25
CA LEU A 11 13.14 29.69 -15.95
C LEU A 11 11.97 28.79 -15.50
N LEU A 12 10.73 29.25 -15.69
CA LEU A 12 9.52 28.47 -15.37
C LEU A 12 9.36 27.22 -16.27
N LEU A 13 9.70 27.37 -17.57
CA LEU A 13 9.72 26.25 -18.52
C LEU A 13 10.81 25.25 -18.18
N ALA A 14 12.00 25.70 -17.79
CA ALA A 14 13.08 24.83 -17.36
C ALA A 14 12.69 24.04 -16.08
N ALA A 15 12.05 24.68 -15.11
CA ALA A 15 11.55 24.04 -13.90
C ALA A 15 10.44 23.01 -14.20
N LEU A 16 9.52 23.35 -15.12
CA LEU A 16 8.45 22.45 -15.54
C LEU A 16 9.00 21.21 -16.30
N VAL A 17 9.93 21.42 -17.23
CA VAL A 17 10.59 20.35 -17.99
C VAL A 17 11.40 19.46 -17.05
N TYR A 18 12.12 20.04 -16.10
CA TYR A 18 12.87 19.29 -15.08
C TYR A 18 11.95 18.46 -14.17
N GLY A 19 10.83 19.03 -13.71
CA GLY A 19 9.82 18.31 -12.92
C GLY A 19 9.18 17.15 -13.70
N ILE A 20 8.82 17.37 -14.97
CA ILE A 20 8.28 16.32 -15.85
C ILE A 20 9.33 15.25 -16.16
N SER A 21 10.60 15.62 -16.35
CA SER A 21 11.69 14.65 -16.59
C SER A 21 11.96 13.78 -15.38
N LEU A 22 11.84 14.31 -14.16
CA LEU A 22 11.92 13.52 -12.93
C LEU A 22 10.76 12.54 -12.76
N LEU A 23 9.55 12.93 -13.18
CA LEU A 23 8.37 12.05 -13.18
C LEU A 23 8.43 10.94 -14.24
N LEU A 24 9.05 11.21 -15.39
CA LEU A 24 9.18 10.26 -16.50
C LEU A 24 10.47 9.45 -16.46
N GLY A 25 11.51 9.93 -15.75
CA GLY A 25 12.84 9.33 -15.68
C GLY A 25 12.98 8.15 -14.72
N GLY A 26 11.91 7.74 -14.05
CA GLY A 26 11.89 6.66 -13.05
C GLY A 26 11.85 5.23 -13.61
N THR A 27 12.03 4.99 -14.90
CA THR A 27 12.19 3.65 -15.45
C THR A 27 13.67 3.23 -15.39
N ALA A 28 14.18 2.95 -14.19
CA ALA A 28 15.36 2.13 -14.06
C ALA A 28 14.97 0.72 -14.56
N THR A 29 15.45 0.34 -15.73
CA THR A 29 15.49 -1.04 -16.16
C THR A 29 16.35 -1.79 -15.16
N ILE A 30 15.71 -2.46 -14.19
CA ILE A 30 16.38 -3.46 -13.37
C ILE A 30 16.68 -4.59 -14.33
N ALA A 31 17.98 -4.80 -14.62
CA ALA A 31 18.45 -5.96 -15.36
C ALA A 31 17.94 -7.21 -14.64
N SER A 32 17.37 -8.14 -15.40
CA SER A 32 17.00 -9.46 -14.91
C SER A 32 18.18 -10.06 -14.14
N PRO A 33 17.97 -10.59 -12.93
CA PRO A 33 19.04 -11.26 -12.22
C PRO A 33 19.53 -12.43 -13.10
N GLY A 34 20.81 -12.42 -13.41
CA GLY A 34 21.47 -13.52 -14.07
C GLY A 34 21.22 -14.80 -13.26
N SER A 35 20.83 -15.86 -13.92
CA SER A 35 20.66 -17.18 -13.34
C SER A 35 21.88 -17.54 -12.52
N SER A 36 21.74 -17.52 -11.19
CA SER A 36 22.72 -18.12 -10.28
C SER A 36 22.81 -19.60 -10.62
N SER A 37 23.99 -20.08 -10.85
CA SER A 37 24.30 -21.48 -11.06
C SER A 37 23.77 -22.32 -9.91
N THR A 38 22.67 -23.00 -10.12
CA THR A 38 22.10 -23.99 -9.21
C THR A 38 23.08 -25.16 -9.14
N GLN A 39 23.79 -25.28 -8.02
CA GLN A 39 24.42 -26.55 -7.70
C GLN A 39 23.32 -27.57 -7.52
N THR A 40 23.29 -28.58 -8.37
CA THR A 40 22.39 -29.74 -8.28
C THR A 40 22.72 -30.51 -7.00
N LEU A 41 22.02 -30.18 -5.90
CA LEU A 41 22.04 -31.01 -4.71
C LEU A 41 21.22 -32.27 -5.03
N THR A 42 21.87 -33.42 -4.98
CA THR A 42 21.21 -34.72 -5.10
C THR A 42 20.48 -35.05 -3.81
N GLY A 43 19.20 -34.68 -3.70
CA GLY A 43 18.30 -34.96 -2.56
C GLY A 43 17.84 -33.68 -1.85
N VAL A 44 16.61 -33.72 -1.30
CA VAL A 44 16.07 -32.63 -0.44
C VAL A 44 16.85 -32.67 0.89
N PRO A 45 17.52 -31.58 1.31
CA PRO A 45 18.22 -31.60 2.59
C PRO A 45 17.23 -31.70 3.74
N THR A 46 17.56 -32.51 4.74
CA THR A 46 16.76 -32.58 5.96
C THR A 46 16.85 -31.24 6.70
N LEU A 47 15.71 -30.71 7.12
CA LEU A 47 15.67 -29.50 7.94
C LEU A 47 16.25 -29.81 9.34
N SER A 48 17.41 -29.26 9.61
CA SER A 48 18.11 -29.31 10.90
C SER A 48 18.71 -27.95 11.22
N ARG A 49 19.13 -27.72 12.43
CA ARG A 49 19.85 -26.48 12.80
C ARG A 49 21.05 -26.26 11.89
N GLU A 50 21.86 -27.27 11.67
CA GLU A 50 23.08 -27.17 10.89
C GLU A 50 22.81 -26.79 9.42
N THR A 51 21.88 -27.51 8.76
CA THR A 51 21.54 -27.25 7.36
C THR A 51 20.87 -25.88 7.19
N LEU A 52 20.03 -25.47 8.16
CA LEU A 52 19.39 -24.17 8.15
C LEU A 52 20.40 -23.03 8.39
N ASP A 53 21.34 -23.21 9.34
CA ASP A 53 22.38 -22.19 9.58
C ASP A 53 23.29 -22.02 8.34
N GLN A 54 23.68 -23.09 7.66
CA GLN A 54 24.41 -23.02 6.39
C GLN A 54 23.63 -22.30 5.29
N PHE A 55 22.33 -22.59 5.18
CA PHE A 55 21.44 -21.91 4.25
C PHE A 55 21.36 -20.39 4.54
N LEU A 56 21.18 -20.01 5.80
CA LEU A 56 21.11 -18.61 6.22
C LEU A 56 22.43 -17.87 5.99
N ASP A 57 23.57 -18.49 6.30
CA ASP A 57 24.91 -17.91 6.10
C ASP A 57 25.20 -17.64 4.59
N ALA A 58 24.66 -18.46 3.70
CA ALA A 58 24.78 -18.24 2.26
C ALA A 58 23.78 -17.19 1.73
N ALA A 59 22.53 -17.25 2.15
CA ALA A 59 21.45 -16.45 1.58
C ALA A 59 21.38 -15.03 2.13
N VAL A 60 21.43 -14.87 3.46
CA VAL A 60 21.11 -13.59 4.12
C VAL A 60 22.14 -12.49 3.82
N PRO A 61 23.47 -12.69 3.97
CA PRO A 61 24.44 -11.63 3.72
C PRO A 61 24.40 -11.11 2.27
N SER A 62 24.22 -12.02 1.30
CA SER A 62 24.11 -11.66 -0.12
C SER A 62 22.86 -10.80 -0.40
N ALA A 63 21.71 -11.19 0.15
CA ALA A 63 20.47 -10.44 0.02
C ALA A 63 20.55 -9.07 0.72
N MET A 64 21.13 -9.02 1.93
CA MET A 64 21.34 -7.76 2.67
C MET A 64 22.18 -6.76 1.88
N ALA A 65 23.27 -7.21 1.26
CA ALA A 65 24.14 -6.34 0.46
C ALA A 65 23.41 -5.80 -0.77
N ARG A 66 22.68 -6.64 -1.49
CA ARG A 66 21.95 -6.28 -2.72
C ARG A 66 20.76 -5.37 -2.43
N LEU A 67 20.02 -5.61 -1.35
CA LEU A 67 18.81 -4.90 -0.98
C LEU A 67 19.04 -3.75 0.00
N HIS A 68 20.29 -3.49 0.33
CA HIS A 68 20.71 -2.43 1.27
C HIS A 68 20.01 -2.53 2.62
N VAL A 69 20.06 -3.72 3.24
CA VAL A 69 19.52 -3.97 4.58
C VAL A 69 20.68 -3.97 5.58
N PRO A 70 20.73 -3.04 6.55
CA PRO A 70 21.84 -2.95 7.48
C PRO A 70 21.77 -3.98 8.60
N GLY A 71 20.58 -4.38 9.05
CA GLY A 71 20.39 -5.33 10.13
C GLY A 71 19.16 -6.20 9.95
N VAL A 72 19.28 -7.50 10.22
CA VAL A 72 18.19 -8.50 10.11
C VAL A 72 18.27 -9.45 11.30
N THR A 73 17.12 -9.84 11.81
CA THR A 73 16.96 -10.99 12.71
C THR A 73 16.09 -12.06 12.07
N PHE A 74 16.43 -13.33 12.34
CA PHE A 74 15.71 -14.50 11.88
C PHE A 74 15.50 -15.47 13.04
N VAL A 75 14.33 -16.08 13.14
CA VAL A 75 14.10 -17.24 13.99
C VAL A 75 13.17 -18.24 13.31
N ALA A 76 13.51 -19.51 13.41
CA ALA A 76 12.69 -20.64 13.04
C ALA A 76 12.37 -21.49 14.29
N VAL A 77 11.09 -21.83 14.44
CA VAL A 77 10.64 -22.79 15.44
C VAL A 77 10.07 -24.02 14.73
N LYS A 78 10.35 -25.20 15.26
CA LYS A 78 9.91 -26.48 14.70
C LYS A 78 9.64 -27.45 15.83
N ASP A 79 8.47 -28.11 15.79
CA ASP A 79 8.07 -29.15 16.74
C ASP A 79 8.17 -28.72 18.22
N GLY A 80 7.81 -27.45 18.49
CA GLY A 80 7.78 -26.88 19.83
C GLY A 80 9.12 -26.37 20.35
N GLU A 81 10.18 -26.33 19.51
CA GLU A 81 11.52 -25.88 19.89
C GLU A 81 12.04 -24.79 18.93
N ILE A 82 12.95 -23.96 19.42
CA ILE A 82 13.72 -23.05 18.57
C ILE A 82 14.75 -23.84 17.77
N LEU A 83 14.49 -24.00 16.48
CA LEU A 83 15.44 -24.69 15.58
C LEU A 83 16.71 -23.88 15.38
N THR A 84 16.58 -22.61 15.04
CA THR A 84 17.70 -21.64 14.99
C THR A 84 17.19 -20.22 15.23
N MET A 85 18.10 -19.37 15.72
CA MET A 85 17.85 -17.95 15.93
C MET A 85 19.13 -17.18 15.63
N ARG A 86 19.09 -16.26 14.65
CA ARG A 86 20.27 -15.59 14.09
C ARG A 86 20.03 -14.08 13.96
N GLY A 87 21.09 -13.32 14.20
CA GLY A 87 21.18 -11.89 13.91
C GLY A 87 22.29 -11.62 12.89
N PHE A 88 22.05 -10.71 11.96
CA PHE A 88 22.96 -10.33 10.89
C PHE A 88 23.11 -8.81 10.83
N GLY A 89 24.33 -8.32 10.62
CA GLY A 89 24.60 -6.89 10.46
C GLY A 89 24.43 -6.07 11.73
N TYR A 90 23.93 -4.84 11.60
CA TYR A 90 23.92 -3.82 12.65
C TYR A 90 22.51 -3.39 13.04
N SER A 91 22.24 -3.36 14.35
CA SER A 91 21.07 -2.72 14.93
C SER A 91 21.24 -1.19 15.05
N ASP A 92 22.48 -0.71 15.18
CA ASP A 92 22.86 0.70 15.12
C ASP A 92 24.22 0.82 14.44
N ILE A 93 24.26 1.41 13.24
CA ILE A 93 25.47 1.56 12.43
C ILE A 93 26.44 2.56 13.10
N GLU A 94 25.90 3.67 13.60
CA GLU A 94 26.69 4.75 14.19
C GLU A 94 27.39 4.30 15.48
N ALA A 95 26.70 3.47 16.27
CA ALA A 95 27.24 2.89 17.50
C ALA A 95 28.06 1.60 17.25
N GLY A 96 28.07 1.07 16.02
CA GLY A 96 28.70 -0.22 15.71
C GLY A 96 28.06 -1.40 16.43
N LYS A 97 26.77 -1.28 16.84
CA LYS A 97 26.05 -2.30 17.61
C LYS A 97 25.48 -3.35 16.66
N GLY A 98 25.93 -4.60 16.81
CA GLY A 98 25.41 -5.73 16.03
C GLY A 98 23.97 -6.09 16.39
N VAL A 99 23.31 -6.85 15.52
CA VAL A 99 21.99 -7.45 15.82
C VAL A 99 22.19 -8.69 16.69
N ASP A 100 21.66 -8.65 17.90
CA ASP A 100 21.53 -9.79 18.79
C ASP A 100 20.06 -10.26 18.76
N PRO A 101 19.75 -11.45 18.26
CA PRO A 101 18.38 -11.92 18.10
C PRO A 101 17.64 -12.13 19.42
N ALA A 102 18.36 -12.26 20.54
CA ALA A 102 17.77 -12.40 21.87
C ALA A 102 17.38 -11.07 22.50
N THR A 103 18.09 -9.99 22.17
CA THR A 103 17.96 -8.71 22.88
C THR A 103 17.63 -7.52 21.98
N THR A 104 17.99 -7.56 20.70
CA THR A 104 17.66 -6.46 19.78
C THR A 104 16.15 -6.42 19.51
N VAL A 105 15.52 -5.29 19.83
CA VAL A 105 14.11 -5.04 19.62
C VAL A 105 13.89 -4.45 18.23
N PHE A 106 12.94 -5.00 17.48
CA PHE A 106 12.47 -4.48 16.20
C PHE A 106 11.00 -4.03 16.31
N ARG A 107 10.63 -3.04 15.52
CA ARG A 107 9.25 -2.62 15.34
C ARG A 107 8.61 -3.52 14.29
N VAL A 108 7.63 -4.31 14.68
CA VAL A 108 7.06 -5.34 13.80
C VAL A 108 5.77 -4.89 13.11
N ALA A 109 5.44 -3.62 13.23
CA ALA A 109 4.33 -2.98 12.53
C ALA A 109 3.04 -3.82 12.58
N SER A 110 2.48 -4.16 11.43
CA SER A 110 1.18 -4.83 11.33
C SER A 110 1.12 -6.24 11.91
N VAL A 111 2.23 -6.88 12.26
CA VAL A 111 2.21 -8.10 13.08
C VAL A 111 1.50 -7.88 14.42
N SER A 112 1.46 -6.64 14.91
CA SER A 112 0.63 -6.20 16.06
C SER A 112 -0.80 -6.69 16.01
N LYS A 113 -1.38 -6.79 14.79
CA LYS A 113 -2.78 -7.16 14.60
C LYS A 113 -3.12 -8.56 15.06
N VAL A 114 -2.14 -9.47 14.99
CA VAL A 114 -2.32 -10.84 15.45
C VAL A 114 -2.51 -10.87 16.97
N PHE A 115 -1.76 -10.04 17.70
CA PHE A 115 -1.92 -9.88 19.15
C PHE A 115 -3.26 -9.22 19.50
N THR A 116 -3.69 -8.24 18.71
CA THR A 116 -5.01 -7.63 18.88
C THR A 116 -6.12 -8.65 18.63
N GLY A 117 -5.99 -9.49 17.59
CA GLY A 117 -6.91 -10.58 17.34
C GLY A 117 -6.96 -11.56 18.51
N MET A 118 -5.81 -11.95 19.05
CA MET A 118 -5.73 -12.85 20.23
C MET A 118 -6.40 -12.23 21.46
N ALA A 119 -6.17 -10.95 21.75
CA ALA A 119 -6.82 -10.23 22.86
C ALA A 119 -8.35 -10.21 22.72
N VAL A 120 -8.87 -9.97 21.51
CA VAL A 120 -10.32 -10.05 21.23
C VAL A 120 -10.84 -11.47 21.49
N MET A 121 -10.10 -12.49 21.02
CA MET A 121 -10.52 -13.89 21.17
C MET A 121 -10.48 -14.36 22.62
N GLN A 122 -9.53 -13.88 23.43
CA GLN A 122 -9.51 -14.15 24.89
C GLN A 122 -10.78 -13.65 25.59
N LEU A 123 -11.21 -12.42 25.25
CA LEU A 123 -12.45 -11.87 25.82
C LEU A 123 -13.70 -12.55 25.26
N ALA A 124 -13.65 -13.02 24.01
CA ALA A 124 -14.73 -13.84 23.45
C ALA A 124 -14.81 -15.22 24.12
N GLU A 125 -13.69 -15.88 24.38
CA GLU A 125 -13.61 -17.13 25.12
C GLU A 125 -14.20 -17.01 26.51
N ARG A 126 -13.93 -15.89 27.20
CA ARG A 126 -14.49 -15.59 28.53
C ARG A 126 -15.96 -15.18 28.48
N GLY A 127 -16.60 -15.14 27.29
CA GLY A 127 -18.01 -14.73 27.11
C GLY A 127 -18.27 -13.24 27.33
N ILE A 128 -17.22 -12.42 27.44
CA ILE A 128 -17.31 -10.96 27.63
C ILE A 128 -17.65 -10.28 26.30
N LEU A 129 -17.08 -10.75 25.18
CA LEU A 129 -17.32 -10.25 23.84
C LEU A 129 -18.07 -11.27 22.98
N ASP A 130 -19.07 -10.79 22.26
CA ASP A 130 -19.71 -11.52 21.16
C ASP A 130 -19.16 -10.96 19.82
N LEU A 131 -18.50 -11.82 19.05
CA LEU A 131 -17.89 -11.44 17.77
C LEU A 131 -18.91 -11.00 16.71
N ALA A 132 -20.19 -11.35 16.87
CA ALA A 132 -21.26 -11.00 15.93
C ALA A 132 -22.05 -9.75 16.34
N LYS A 133 -21.86 -9.25 17.55
CA LYS A 133 -22.58 -8.09 18.06
C LYS A 133 -22.01 -6.79 17.51
N ASP A 134 -22.89 -5.79 17.30
CA ASP A 134 -22.47 -4.43 16.90
C ASP A 134 -21.48 -3.84 17.91
N VAL A 135 -20.31 -3.40 17.43
CA VAL A 135 -19.25 -2.83 18.29
C VAL A 135 -19.70 -1.55 19.00
N ASN A 136 -20.71 -0.85 18.49
CA ASN A 136 -21.35 0.27 19.17
C ASN A 136 -21.95 -0.09 20.55
N ALA A 137 -22.13 -1.38 20.82
CA ALA A 137 -22.57 -1.85 22.14
C ALA A 137 -21.43 -1.91 23.17
N TYR A 138 -20.18 -1.84 22.74
CA TYR A 138 -19.00 -1.94 23.59
C TYR A 138 -18.22 -0.64 23.69
N ILE A 139 -18.09 0.13 22.58
CA ILE A 139 -17.29 1.36 22.55
C ILE A 139 -17.93 2.48 23.38
N LYS A 140 -17.07 3.33 23.93
CA LYS A 140 -17.44 4.49 24.75
C LYS A 140 -16.94 5.80 24.12
N GLY A 141 -17.58 6.91 24.41
CA GLY A 141 -17.12 8.24 23.98
C GLY A 141 -17.51 8.67 22.56
N PHE A 142 -17.79 7.75 21.66
CA PHE A 142 -18.28 8.03 20.31
C PHE A 142 -19.15 6.89 19.77
N ARG A 143 -19.75 7.09 18.61
CA ARG A 143 -20.54 6.06 17.90
C ARG A 143 -20.17 6.04 16.42
N ILE A 144 -20.17 4.85 15.84
CA ILE A 144 -20.03 4.67 14.40
C ILE A 144 -21.41 4.88 13.78
N PRO A 145 -21.55 5.79 12.77
CA PRO A 145 -22.82 6.05 12.12
C PRO A 145 -23.34 4.80 11.37
N ALA A 146 -24.67 4.62 11.39
CA ALA A 146 -25.36 3.57 10.65
C ALA A 146 -25.49 3.93 9.17
N THR A 147 -24.37 3.97 8.43
CA THR A 147 -24.33 4.32 7.00
C THR A 147 -24.95 3.21 6.11
N TYR A 148 -24.85 1.96 6.53
CA TYR A 148 -25.40 0.78 5.87
C TYR A 148 -26.18 -0.06 6.88
N PRO A 149 -27.14 -0.91 6.42
CA PRO A 149 -27.93 -1.76 7.31
C PRO A 149 -27.08 -2.75 8.16
N GLU A 150 -25.99 -3.24 7.57
CA GLU A 150 -25.12 -4.22 8.23
C GLU A 150 -24.30 -3.54 9.34
N PRO A 151 -24.35 -4.06 10.59
CA PRO A 151 -23.57 -3.52 11.69
C PRO A 151 -22.08 -3.82 11.51
N ILE A 152 -21.24 -2.98 12.13
CA ILE A 152 -19.83 -3.28 12.31
C ILE A 152 -19.69 -4.21 13.51
N THR A 153 -19.10 -5.38 13.30
CA THR A 153 -18.88 -6.40 14.33
C THR A 153 -17.39 -6.70 14.46
N LEU A 154 -16.95 -7.26 15.59
CA LEU A 154 -15.56 -7.71 15.77
C LEU A 154 -15.11 -8.68 14.68
N ARG A 155 -16.00 -9.59 14.28
CA ARG A 155 -15.77 -10.49 13.15
C ARG A 155 -15.42 -9.73 11.88
N ARG A 156 -16.11 -8.64 11.58
CA ARG A 156 -15.87 -7.79 10.41
C ARG A 156 -14.60 -6.96 10.52
N LEU A 157 -14.24 -6.54 11.72
CA LEU A 157 -12.99 -5.82 11.97
C LEU A 157 -11.78 -6.73 11.76
N LEU A 158 -11.79 -7.93 12.37
CA LEU A 158 -10.68 -8.90 12.31
C LEU A 158 -10.52 -9.55 10.93
N THR A 159 -11.54 -9.51 10.08
CA THR A 159 -11.46 -9.96 8.67
C THR A 159 -11.29 -8.82 7.68
N HIS A 160 -11.11 -7.60 8.15
CA HIS A 160 -11.00 -6.40 7.30
C HIS A 160 -12.17 -6.19 6.33
N THR A 161 -13.39 -6.59 6.73
CA THR A 161 -14.59 -6.47 5.91
C THR A 161 -15.60 -5.46 6.47
N ALA A 162 -15.16 -4.53 7.31
CA ALA A 162 -16.02 -3.51 7.91
C ALA A 162 -16.48 -2.42 6.93
N GLY A 163 -15.80 -2.27 5.79
CA GLY A 163 -16.16 -1.32 4.74
C GLY A 163 -15.75 0.13 5.03
N PHE A 164 -14.81 0.35 5.94
CA PHE A 164 -14.22 1.67 6.17
C PHE A 164 -13.34 2.11 4.99
N ASP A 165 -13.32 3.42 4.73
CA ASP A 165 -12.32 4.01 3.85
C ASP A 165 -10.91 3.88 4.44
N GLU A 166 -9.87 3.85 3.59
CA GLU A 166 -8.49 3.93 4.06
C GLU A 166 -8.16 5.39 4.40
N ARG A 167 -7.45 5.59 5.51
CA ARG A 167 -6.98 6.90 5.93
C ARG A 167 -5.53 6.80 6.37
N ASN A 168 -4.65 7.44 5.61
CA ASN A 168 -3.22 7.44 5.91
C ASN A 168 -2.81 8.70 6.68
N LEU A 169 -3.44 9.83 6.39
CA LEU A 169 -3.20 11.10 7.09
C LEU A 169 -3.58 10.99 8.56
N GLY A 170 -2.71 11.48 9.44
CA GLY A 170 -2.91 11.44 10.89
C GLY A 170 -2.66 10.07 11.53
N MET A 171 -2.21 9.07 10.77
CA MET A 171 -1.92 7.72 11.26
C MET A 171 -0.63 7.67 12.08
N SER A 172 0.27 8.62 11.88
CA SER A 172 1.55 8.70 12.59
C SER A 172 1.95 10.14 12.89
N GLU A 173 2.83 10.31 13.87
CA GLU A 173 3.30 11.63 14.31
C GLU A 173 4.73 11.60 14.84
N PHE A 174 5.38 12.76 14.82
CA PHE A 174 6.72 12.97 15.38
C PHE A 174 6.63 13.71 16.71
N GLY A 175 7.54 13.37 17.61
CA GLY A 175 7.64 14.06 18.90
C GLY A 175 6.55 13.63 19.90
N SER A 176 5.87 14.58 20.55
CA SER A 176 4.81 14.28 21.52
C SER A 176 3.52 13.86 20.86
N HIS A 177 2.81 12.91 21.47
CA HIS A 177 1.52 12.46 20.99
C HIS A 177 0.48 13.59 20.93
N VAL A 178 -0.18 13.75 19.78
CA VAL A 178 -1.36 14.61 19.62
C VAL A 178 -2.58 13.95 20.26
N TYR A 179 -2.69 12.62 20.13
CA TYR A 179 -3.77 11.83 20.71
C TYR A 179 -3.25 10.95 21.85
N PRO A 180 -3.37 11.40 23.12
CA PRO A 180 -2.85 10.64 24.26
C PRO A 180 -3.64 9.36 24.56
N ARG A 181 -4.86 9.22 24.00
CA ARG A 181 -5.74 8.06 24.22
C ARG A 181 -6.24 7.50 22.91
N LEU A 182 -6.26 6.17 22.81
CA LEU A 182 -6.73 5.45 21.62
C LEU A 182 -8.16 5.85 21.20
N GLY A 183 -9.08 5.98 22.18
CA GLY A 183 -10.46 6.39 21.91
C GLY A 183 -10.59 7.81 21.34
N GLU A 184 -9.72 8.73 21.74
CA GLU A 184 -9.69 10.10 21.19
C GLU A 184 -9.25 10.12 19.74
N TYR A 185 -8.19 9.38 19.42
CA TYR A 185 -7.74 9.19 18.04
C TYR A 185 -8.85 8.59 17.16
N LEU A 186 -9.47 7.49 17.62
CA LEU A 186 -10.50 6.80 16.86
C LEU A 186 -11.73 7.65 16.60
N ALA A 187 -12.11 8.51 17.57
CA ALA A 187 -13.24 9.43 17.43
C ALA A 187 -12.93 10.57 16.45
N ALA A 188 -11.71 11.15 16.55
CA ALA A 188 -11.29 12.28 15.72
C ALA A 188 -11.03 11.86 14.25
N GLU A 189 -10.46 10.68 14.06
CA GLU A 189 -10.00 10.18 12.75
C GLU A 189 -10.88 9.06 12.19
N LEU A 190 -12.16 8.96 12.63
CA LEU A 190 -13.10 7.95 12.17
C LEU A 190 -13.33 8.04 10.65
N PRO A 191 -12.87 7.08 9.86
CA PRO A 191 -13.10 7.11 8.42
C PRO A 191 -14.56 6.79 8.09
N PRO A 192 -15.14 7.38 7.03
CA PRO A 192 -16.47 7.01 6.61
C PRO A 192 -16.52 5.56 6.12
N ARG A 193 -17.68 4.95 6.24
CA ARG A 193 -17.95 3.66 5.56
C ARG A 193 -18.27 3.94 4.10
N ILE A 194 -17.54 3.30 3.21
CA ILE A 194 -17.70 3.44 1.75
C ILE A 194 -18.31 2.20 1.09
N ARG A 195 -18.46 1.10 1.86
CA ARG A 195 -19.09 -0.18 1.46
C ARG A 195 -19.89 -0.79 2.60
N PRO A 196 -20.90 -1.62 2.31
CA PRO A 196 -21.53 -2.48 3.30
C PRO A 196 -20.52 -3.45 3.94
N ALA A 197 -20.69 -3.74 5.22
CA ALA A 197 -19.83 -4.67 5.91
C ALA A 197 -20.03 -6.10 5.38
N GLY A 198 -18.92 -6.84 5.20
CA GLY A 198 -18.93 -8.23 4.75
C GLY A 198 -18.97 -8.45 3.25
N GLN A 199 -18.78 -7.42 2.44
CA GLN A 199 -18.75 -7.57 0.98
C GLN A 199 -17.37 -7.92 0.42
N GLU A 200 -16.32 -7.30 0.95
CA GLU A 200 -14.97 -7.38 0.38
C GLU A 200 -13.91 -7.15 1.45
N ILE A 201 -12.79 -7.83 1.34
CA ILE A 201 -11.62 -7.55 2.19
C ILE A 201 -11.04 -6.20 1.77
N GLN A 202 -11.10 -5.24 2.68
CA GLN A 202 -10.45 -3.95 2.56
C GLN A 202 -9.64 -3.72 3.83
N TYR A 203 -8.37 -4.05 3.76
CA TYR A 203 -7.46 -3.98 4.89
C TYR A 203 -7.51 -2.60 5.55
N SER A 204 -7.77 -2.55 6.87
CA SER A 204 -7.98 -1.30 7.60
C SER A 204 -7.22 -1.29 8.91
N ASN A 205 -6.29 -0.34 9.06
CA ASN A 205 -5.59 -0.09 10.32
C ASN A 205 -6.56 0.45 11.38
N HIS A 206 -7.43 1.40 10.98
CA HIS A 206 -8.46 1.95 11.86
C HIS A 206 -9.41 0.86 12.38
N GLY A 207 -9.81 -0.07 11.52
CA GLY A 207 -10.69 -1.18 11.91
C GLY A 207 -10.07 -2.06 13.00
N VAL A 208 -8.79 -2.41 12.90
CA VAL A 208 -8.13 -3.22 13.94
C VAL A 208 -7.84 -2.40 15.20
N ALA A 209 -7.48 -1.12 15.05
CA ALA A 209 -7.34 -0.24 16.22
C ALA A 209 -8.67 -0.12 16.99
N LEU A 210 -9.80 -0.06 16.27
CA LEU A 210 -11.14 -0.09 16.88
C LEU A 210 -11.41 -1.42 17.60
N ALA A 211 -10.96 -2.56 17.06
CA ALA A 211 -11.06 -3.85 17.76
C ALA A 211 -10.23 -3.84 19.06
N GLY A 212 -9.03 -3.26 19.05
CA GLY A 212 -8.23 -3.03 20.26
C GLY A 212 -8.90 -2.10 21.25
N TYR A 213 -9.59 -1.06 20.79
CA TYR A 213 -10.36 -0.19 21.67
C TYR A 213 -11.58 -0.90 22.29
N VAL A 214 -12.20 -1.82 21.60
CA VAL A 214 -13.24 -2.70 22.19
C VAL A 214 -12.63 -3.56 23.31
N VAL A 215 -11.41 -4.08 23.15
CA VAL A 215 -10.70 -4.77 24.24
C VAL A 215 -10.52 -3.85 25.43
N GLU A 216 -10.06 -2.61 25.22
CA GLU A 216 -9.88 -1.59 26.28
C GLU A 216 -11.20 -1.30 27.00
N CYS A 217 -12.28 -1.05 26.26
CA CYS A 217 -13.60 -0.78 26.83
C CYS A 217 -14.21 -1.94 27.62
N ALA A 218 -13.95 -3.17 27.17
CA ALA A 218 -14.53 -4.38 27.74
C ALA A 218 -13.73 -4.88 28.96
N SER A 219 -12.40 -4.76 28.93
CA SER A 219 -11.53 -5.18 30.03
C SER A 219 -11.42 -4.11 31.13
N GLY A 220 -11.56 -2.83 30.77
CA GLY A 220 -11.31 -1.70 31.65
C GLY A 220 -9.83 -1.34 31.80
N LEU A 221 -8.93 -2.02 31.08
CA LEU A 221 -7.49 -1.76 31.03
C LEU A 221 -7.12 -1.03 29.74
N PRO A 222 -6.13 -0.14 29.71
CA PRO A 222 -5.50 0.30 28.49
C PRO A 222 -5.07 -0.88 27.63
N PHE A 223 -5.21 -0.78 26.31
CA PHE A 223 -4.94 -1.90 25.39
C PHE A 223 -3.53 -2.48 25.56
N ALA A 224 -2.52 -1.60 25.68
CA ALA A 224 -1.13 -2.03 25.85
C ALA A 224 -0.95 -2.85 27.15
N GLU A 225 -1.53 -2.40 28.26
CA GLU A 225 -1.49 -3.10 29.54
C GLU A 225 -2.21 -4.45 29.46
N TYR A 226 -3.40 -4.48 28.83
CA TYR A 226 -4.13 -5.75 28.63
C TYR A 226 -3.26 -6.78 27.93
N VAL A 227 -2.59 -6.41 26.83
CA VAL A 227 -1.75 -7.33 26.06
C VAL A 227 -0.54 -7.76 26.87
N VAL A 228 0.10 -6.86 27.61
CA VAL A 228 1.22 -7.20 28.51
C VAL A 228 0.77 -8.25 29.53
N GLU A 229 -0.32 -8.01 30.25
CA GLU A 229 -0.78 -8.87 31.36
C GLU A 229 -1.33 -10.22 30.86
N ASN A 230 -2.03 -10.23 29.74
CA ASN A 230 -2.78 -11.43 29.31
C ASN A 230 -2.10 -12.23 28.18
N ILE A 231 -1.07 -11.69 27.52
CA ILE A 231 -0.38 -12.37 26.41
C ILE A 231 1.13 -12.39 26.62
N LEU A 232 1.76 -11.20 26.78
CA LEU A 232 3.23 -11.12 26.75
C LEU A 232 3.86 -11.70 28.03
N ALA A 233 3.40 -11.32 29.20
CA ALA A 233 3.94 -11.79 30.49
C ALA A 233 3.71 -13.30 30.68
N PRO A 234 2.51 -13.86 30.43
CA PRO A 234 2.33 -15.32 30.49
C PRO A 234 3.27 -16.10 29.57
N LEU A 235 3.57 -15.58 28.37
CA LEU A 235 4.51 -16.20 27.44
C LEU A 235 5.99 -15.89 27.76
N GLY A 236 6.28 -15.07 28.79
CA GLY A 236 7.62 -14.64 29.12
C GLY A 236 8.26 -13.77 28.05
N MET A 237 7.47 -12.98 27.31
CA MET A 237 7.92 -12.04 26.27
C MET A 237 8.35 -10.71 26.91
N GLU A 238 9.47 -10.75 27.64
CA GLU A 238 9.89 -9.66 28.54
C GLU A 238 10.33 -8.37 27.83
N ARG A 239 10.78 -8.46 26.57
CA ARG A 239 11.23 -7.32 25.75
C ARG A 239 10.27 -7.01 24.62
N SER A 240 8.99 -7.18 24.90
CA SER A 240 7.92 -6.89 23.93
C SER A 240 6.89 -5.95 24.53
N GLY A 241 6.32 -5.06 23.70
CA GLY A 241 5.32 -4.13 24.16
C GLY A 241 4.78 -3.23 23.07
N PHE A 242 3.67 -2.55 23.36
CA PHE A 242 3.04 -1.56 22.48
C PHE A 242 3.46 -0.13 22.83
N GLU A 243 4.15 0.07 23.93
CA GLU A 243 4.65 1.36 24.41
C GLU A 243 6.19 1.34 24.48
N LEU A 244 6.80 2.48 24.21
CA LEU A 244 8.25 2.65 24.26
C LEU A 244 8.69 2.85 25.72
N THR A 245 8.90 1.75 26.44
CA THR A 245 9.48 1.76 27.77
C THR A 245 10.99 2.00 27.71
N SER A 246 11.61 2.38 28.85
CA SER A 246 13.07 2.60 28.90
C SER A 246 13.87 1.35 28.56
N ASP A 247 13.40 0.15 28.93
CA ASP A 247 14.08 -1.11 28.54
C ASP A 247 13.96 -1.38 27.04
N ILE A 248 12.78 -1.22 26.47
CA ILE A 248 12.57 -1.36 25.01
C ILE A 248 13.44 -0.35 24.25
N GLU A 249 13.47 0.93 24.69
CA GLU A 249 14.23 1.98 24.02
C GLU A 249 15.74 1.69 23.99
N GLN A 250 16.31 1.15 25.07
CA GLN A 250 17.73 0.78 25.14
C GLN A 250 18.11 -0.34 24.15
N HIS A 251 17.16 -1.21 23.81
CA HIS A 251 17.35 -2.36 22.94
C HIS A 251 16.79 -2.15 21.52
N LEU A 252 16.09 -1.03 21.30
CA LEU A 252 15.46 -0.74 20.01
C LEU A 252 16.51 -0.54 18.91
N SER A 253 16.35 -1.26 17.81
CA SER A 253 17.15 -1.04 16.62
C SER A 253 16.86 0.34 16.03
N SER A 254 17.90 1.03 15.60
CA SER A 254 17.76 2.17 14.69
C SER A 254 17.29 1.69 13.32
N SER A 255 16.52 2.51 12.61
CA SER A 255 16.08 2.21 11.25
C SER A 255 16.74 3.12 10.22
N TYR A 256 16.89 2.64 8.99
CA TYR A 256 17.73 3.27 7.98
C TYR A 256 17.06 3.31 6.61
N GLN A 257 17.29 4.42 5.91
CA GLN A 257 16.99 4.59 4.49
C GLN A 257 18.28 4.54 3.68
N TRP A 258 18.25 3.80 2.56
CA TRP A 258 19.33 3.87 1.59
C TRP A 258 19.13 5.05 0.66
N ARG A 259 19.98 6.07 0.76
CA ARG A 259 19.89 7.29 -0.04
C ARG A 259 21.27 7.68 -0.58
N ARG A 260 21.36 7.84 -1.89
CA ARG A 260 22.58 8.34 -2.57
C ARG A 260 23.84 7.57 -2.15
N GLY A 261 23.75 6.23 -2.07
CA GLY A 261 24.89 5.36 -1.77
C GLY A 261 25.27 5.26 -0.29
N LYS A 262 24.41 5.69 0.65
CA LYS A 262 24.65 5.57 2.09
C LYS A 262 23.37 5.29 2.88
N TYR A 263 23.54 4.69 4.05
CA TYR A 263 22.49 4.58 5.05
C TYR A 263 22.27 5.92 5.75
N VAL A 264 21.02 6.32 5.90
CA VAL A 264 20.61 7.52 6.63
C VAL A 264 19.61 7.09 7.69
N LYS A 265 19.93 7.34 8.96
CA LYS A 265 19.08 7.01 10.10
C LYS A 265 17.72 7.72 9.98
N ALA A 266 16.65 6.97 10.11
CA ALA A 266 15.29 7.51 10.12
C ALA A 266 14.87 7.91 11.55
N PRO A 267 14.02 8.94 11.69
CA PRO A 267 13.51 9.32 13.01
C PRO A 267 12.49 8.31 13.53
N TYR A 268 12.34 8.25 14.86
CA TYR A 268 11.25 7.50 15.48
C TYR A 268 9.92 8.18 15.21
N VAL A 269 8.92 7.40 14.86
CA VAL A 269 7.56 7.86 14.55
C VAL A 269 6.57 7.11 15.43
N HIS A 270 5.71 7.86 16.13
CA HIS A 270 4.60 7.27 16.89
C HIS A 270 3.47 6.85 15.97
N ILE A 271 2.81 5.75 16.29
CA ILE A 271 1.68 5.20 15.53
C ILE A 271 0.42 5.35 16.35
N ASN A 272 -0.49 6.22 15.92
CA ASN A 272 -1.73 6.52 16.65
C ASN A 272 -2.68 5.30 16.73
N PRO A 273 -2.92 4.50 15.66
CA PRO A 273 -3.64 3.24 15.77
C PRO A 273 -2.79 2.13 16.40
N ALA A 274 -2.32 2.31 17.64
CA ALA A 274 -1.37 1.42 18.31
C ALA A 274 -1.70 -0.09 18.20
N PRO A 275 -2.95 -0.57 18.40
CA PRO A 275 -3.29 -1.97 18.26
C PRO A 275 -3.03 -2.54 16.85
N ALA A 276 -2.93 -1.66 15.84
CA ALA A 276 -2.71 -2.06 14.46
C ALA A 276 -1.24 -2.04 14.03
N GLY A 277 -0.31 -1.46 14.83
CA GLY A 277 1.03 -1.29 14.31
C GLY A 277 2.16 -0.93 15.27
N SER A 278 1.93 -0.84 16.58
CA SER A 278 2.95 -0.33 17.52
C SER A 278 3.76 -1.40 18.24
N LEU A 279 3.50 -2.69 18.03
CA LEU A 279 4.25 -3.74 18.71
C LEU A 279 5.75 -3.64 18.38
N MET A 280 6.54 -3.71 19.42
CA MET A 280 8.00 -3.84 19.43
C MET A 280 8.34 -5.17 20.10
N THR A 281 9.31 -5.92 19.56
CA THR A 281 9.62 -7.27 20.06
C THR A 281 11.01 -7.73 19.61
N THR A 282 11.50 -8.82 20.21
CA THR A 282 12.73 -9.53 19.82
C THR A 282 12.38 -10.81 19.05
N ALA A 283 13.38 -11.41 18.37
CA ALA A 283 13.20 -12.73 17.76
C ALA A 283 12.96 -13.83 18.81
N ALA A 284 13.62 -13.73 19.96
CA ALA A 284 13.44 -14.67 21.06
C ALA A 284 12.01 -14.67 21.60
N ASP A 285 11.40 -13.49 21.77
CA ASP A 285 10.03 -13.37 22.22
C ASP A 285 9.03 -13.84 21.17
N MET A 286 9.29 -13.51 19.89
CA MET A 286 8.45 -14.01 18.78
C MET A 286 8.51 -15.52 18.63
N ALA A 287 9.64 -16.17 18.96
CA ALA A 287 9.70 -17.63 18.99
C ALA A 287 8.69 -18.21 19.98
N LYS A 288 8.59 -17.64 21.19
CA LYS A 288 7.61 -18.06 22.22
C LYS A 288 6.18 -17.89 21.71
N PHE A 289 5.87 -16.75 21.08
CA PHE A 289 4.56 -16.50 20.50
C PHE A 289 4.22 -17.48 19.37
N MET A 290 5.19 -17.79 18.48
CA MET A 290 4.99 -18.79 17.43
C MET A 290 4.74 -20.17 17.98
N MET A 291 5.56 -20.64 18.97
CA MET A 291 5.39 -21.93 19.63
C MET A 291 4.03 -22.03 20.30
N ALA A 292 3.58 -21.00 21.04
CA ALA A 292 2.25 -20.98 21.64
C ALA A 292 1.13 -21.11 20.60
N ASN A 293 1.21 -20.36 19.49
CA ASN A 293 0.21 -20.45 18.42
C ASN A 293 0.19 -21.81 17.71
N LEU A 294 1.32 -22.46 17.55
CA LEU A 294 1.43 -23.81 16.98
C LEU A 294 0.93 -24.89 17.94
N ALA A 295 1.09 -24.68 19.25
CA ALA A 295 0.64 -25.60 20.31
C ALA A 295 -0.82 -25.32 20.76
N GLY A 296 -1.61 -24.55 19.98
CA GLY A 296 -3.01 -24.30 20.34
C GLY A 296 -3.22 -23.33 21.50
N GLY A 297 -2.27 -22.41 21.72
CA GLY A 297 -2.34 -21.36 22.74
C GLY A 297 -1.60 -21.66 24.02
N GLU A 298 -0.81 -22.74 24.07
CA GLU A 298 -0.07 -23.22 25.23
C GLU A 298 1.45 -23.09 25.02
N LEU A 299 2.19 -22.73 26.07
CA LEU A 299 3.64 -22.76 26.11
C LEU A 299 4.11 -23.13 27.52
N GLY A 300 4.61 -24.35 27.71
CA GLY A 300 4.90 -24.89 29.06
C GLY A 300 3.64 -24.89 29.93
N GLU A 301 3.68 -24.16 31.06
CA GLU A 301 2.53 -23.98 31.94
C GLU A 301 1.62 -22.80 31.54
N ALA A 302 2.06 -21.99 30.60
CA ALA A 302 1.27 -20.83 30.16
C ALA A 302 0.15 -21.25 29.19
N HIS A 303 -1.04 -20.73 29.44
CA HIS A 303 -2.21 -20.87 28.59
C HIS A 303 -2.76 -19.48 28.27
N VAL A 304 -2.59 -19.04 27.02
CA VAL A 304 -3.00 -17.69 26.61
C VAL A 304 -4.32 -17.67 25.84
N LEU A 305 -4.72 -18.78 25.21
CA LEU A 305 -5.98 -18.91 24.47
C LEU A 305 -6.30 -20.40 24.24
N GLY A 306 -7.56 -20.79 24.34
CA GLY A 306 -7.97 -22.18 24.08
C GLY A 306 -7.76 -22.59 22.62
N ALA A 307 -7.43 -23.88 22.44
CA ALA A 307 -7.03 -24.44 21.13
C ALA A 307 -8.07 -24.21 20.02
N GLU A 308 -9.36 -24.32 20.33
CA GLU A 308 -10.43 -24.08 19.37
C GLU A 308 -10.50 -22.61 18.91
N TYR A 309 -10.14 -21.66 19.78
CA TYR A 309 -10.07 -20.26 19.42
C TYR A 309 -8.84 -19.95 18.57
N VAL A 310 -7.68 -20.53 18.90
CA VAL A 310 -6.47 -20.45 18.05
C VAL A 310 -6.75 -21.01 16.66
N LYS A 311 -7.34 -22.21 16.59
CA LYS A 311 -7.76 -22.84 15.33
C LYS A 311 -8.73 -21.98 14.55
N THR A 312 -9.71 -21.35 15.23
CA THR A 312 -10.67 -20.43 14.61
C THR A 312 -9.97 -19.22 14.00
N MET A 313 -8.98 -18.63 14.71
CA MET A 313 -8.17 -17.53 14.17
C MET A 313 -7.41 -17.93 12.90
N GLN A 314 -6.85 -19.14 12.88
CA GLN A 314 -6.02 -19.69 11.80
C GLN A 314 -6.82 -20.40 10.71
N THR A 315 -8.15 -20.36 10.76
CA THR A 315 -9.05 -20.90 9.73
C THR A 315 -9.67 -19.77 8.94
N GLN A 316 -9.90 -19.98 7.64
CA GLN A 316 -10.49 -18.98 6.76
C GLN A 316 -11.89 -18.57 7.25
N GLN A 317 -12.05 -17.30 7.59
CA GLN A 317 -13.30 -16.69 8.05
C GLN A 317 -13.99 -15.90 6.94
N PHE A 318 -13.22 -15.45 5.96
CA PHE A 318 -13.75 -14.74 4.78
C PHE A 318 -12.79 -14.89 3.60
N THR A 319 -13.34 -14.86 2.38
CA THR A 319 -12.59 -14.73 1.13
C THR A 319 -13.36 -13.86 0.15
N ASN A 320 -12.65 -13.13 -0.69
CA ASN A 320 -13.24 -12.35 -1.76
C ASN A 320 -13.77 -13.22 -2.90
N ASP A 321 -13.11 -14.35 -3.15
CA ASP A 321 -13.47 -15.34 -4.17
C ASP A 321 -13.10 -16.73 -3.62
N PRO A 322 -13.99 -17.73 -3.70
CA PRO A 322 -13.72 -19.06 -3.14
C PRO A 322 -12.54 -19.79 -3.77
N ARG A 323 -12.06 -19.34 -4.92
CA ARG A 323 -10.93 -19.94 -5.63
C ARG A 323 -9.56 -19.43 -5.15
N VAL A 324 -9.51 -18.33 -4.39
CA VAL A 324 -8.28 -17.74 -3.86
C VAL A 324 -8.25 -17.79 -2.32
N PRO A 325 -7.07 -17.81 -1.69
CA PRO A 325 -6.96 -17.75 -0.25
C PRO A 325 -7.61 -16.49 0.33
N GLY A 326 -8.25 -16.63 1.48
CA GLY A 326 -8.90 -15.54 2.19
C GLY A 326 -8.15 -15.12 3.45
N ILE A 327 -8.91 -14.80 4.49
CA ILE A 327 -8.39 -14.30 5.77
C ILE A 327 -9.04 -15.03 6.94
N GLY A 328 -8.25 -15.36 7.96
CA GLY A 328 -8.69 -15.78 9.29
C GLY A 328 -8.99 -14.56 10.17
N TYR A 329 -9.03 -14.74 11.49
CA TYR A 329 -9.09 -13.58 12.39
C TYR A 329 -7.68 -13.04 12.63
N ALA A 330 -7.38 -11.89 12.00
CA ALA A 330 -6.09 -11.22 11.98
C ALA A 330 -4.93 -12.04 11.35
N TRP A 331 -5.19 -13.15 10.69
CA TRP A 331 -4.22 -13.93 9.95
C TRP A 331 -4.55 -13.93 8.45
N LEU A 332 -3.59 -13.62 7.61
CA LEU A 332 -3.68 -13.79 6.16
C LEU A 332 -3.44 -15.27 5.82
N MET A 333 -4.27 -15.82 4.93
CA MET A 333 -4.14 -17.21 4.51
C MET A 333 -3.30 -17.31 3.23
N GLY A 334 -2.53 -18.36 3.09
CA GLY A 334 -1.71 -18.59 1.89
C GLY A 334 -1.28 -20.05 1.74
N ARG A 335 -0.47 -20.27 0.71
CA ARG A 335 0.25 -21.53 0.48
C ARG A 335 1.72 -21.25 0.20
N ARG A 336 2.57 -22.21 0.53
CA ARG A 336 3.98 -22.24 0.13
C ARG A 336 4.33 -23.67 -0.27
N ASN A 337 4.64 -23.84 -1.54
CA ASN A 337 4.91 -25.17 -2.14
C ASN A 337 3.79 -26.19 -1.80
N GLY A 338 2.53 -25.76 -1.96
CA GLY A 338 1.34 -26.54 -1.67
C GLY A 338 0.94 -26.65 -0.19
N ARG A 339 1.79 -26.26 0.75
CA ARG A 339 1.52 -26.31 2.21
C ARG A 339 0.72 -25.10 2.66
N ARG A 340 -0.26 -25.34 3.52
CA ARG A 340 -1.07 -24.29 4.13
C ARG A 340 -0.20 -23.46 5.08
N VAL A 341 -0.26 -22.13 4.91
CA VAL A 341 0.37 -21.18 5.81
C VAL A 341 -0.63 -20.13 6.28
N VAL A 342 -0.42 -19.65 7.49
CA VAL A 342 -1.03 -18.42 8.00
C VAL A 342 0.09 -17.43 8.29
N MET A 343 -0.10 -16.17 7.92
CA MET A 343 0.99 -15.21 7.95
C MET A 343 0.49 -13.80 8.24
N HIS A 344 1.40 -12.95 8.66
CA HIS A 344 1.19 -11.52 8.69
C HIS A 344 2.51 -10.80 8.41
N GLY A 345 2.52 -9.92 7.42
CA GLY A 345 3.60 -8.98 7.17
C GLY A 345 3.44 -7.71 8.00
N GLY A 346 4.52 -6.99 8.22
CA GLY A 346 4.51 -5.70 8.86
C GLY A 346 5.50 -4.75 8.23
N ASP A 347 5.01 -3.62 7.73
CA ASP A 347 5.84 -2.56 7.16
C ASP A 347 5.55 -1.25 7.88
N LEU A 348 6.61 -0.64 8.37
CA LEU A 348 6.59 0.66 9.04
C LEU A 348 7.85 1.43 8.64
N TRP A 349 7.69 2.40 7.76
CA TRP A 349 8.77 3.24 7.23
C TRP A 349 9.98 2.38 6.82
N GLU A 350 10.94 2.28 7.74
CA GLU A 350 12.20 1.57 7.49
C GLU A 350 12.31 0.28 8.34
N PHE A 351 11.21 -0.24 8.86
CA PHE A 351 11.14 -1.58 9.42
C PHE A 351 10.22 -2.45 8.57
N SER A 352 10.67 -3.65 8.25
CA SER A 352 9.80 -4.64 7.62
C SER A 352 9.96 -5.99 8.32
N THR A 353 8.85 -6.70 8.42
CA THR A 353 8.76 -7.95 9.18
C THR A 353 7.86 -8.93 8.44
N GLN A 354 8.22 -10.21 8.49
CA GLN A 354 7.36 -11.32 8.09
C GLN A 354 7.26 -12.34 9.22
N LEU A 355 6.02 -12.65 9.60
CA LEU A 355 5.65 -13.75 10.49
C LEU A 355 4.86 -14.76 9.67
N LEU A 356 5.26 -16.05 9.73
CA LEU A 356 4.62 -17.12 9.02
C LEU A 356 4.55 -18.35 9.92
N LEU A 357 3.39 -18.99 9.98
CA LEU A 357 3.20 -20.32 10.56
C LEU A 357 2.72 -21.28 9.48
N ALA A 358 3.28 -22.48 9.46
CA ALA A 358 2.79 -23.64 8.74
C ALA A 358 2.29 -24.67 9.78
N PRO A 359 1.04 -24.56 10.25
CA PRO A 359 0.56 -25.37 11.37
C PRO A 359 0.61 -26.88 11.12
N ASP A 360 0.36 -27.30 9.87
CA ASP A 360 0.36 -28.72 9.49
C ASP A 360 1.78 -29.31 9.53
N GLU A 361 2.81 -28.46 9.42
CA GLU A 361 4.23 -28.80 9.52
C GLU A 361 4.80 -28.52 10.92
N ASN A 362 3.99 -28.00 11.85
CA ASN A 362 4.43 -27.49 13.15
C ASN A 362 5.68 -26.60 13.06
N LEU A 363 5.65 -25.65 12.10
CA LEU A 363 6.76 -24.79 11.73
C LEU A 363 6.36 -23.31 11.84
N GLY A 364 7.22 -22.49 12.42
CA GLY A 364 7.09 -21.04 12.43
C GLY A 364 8.37 -20.35 11.96
N LEU A 365 8.22 -19.29 11.17
CA LEU A 365 9.32 -18.44 10.69
C LEU A 365 9.03 -16.99 11.03
N PHE A 366 10.04 -16.29 11.51
CA PHE A 366 10.00 -14.85 11.74
C PHE A 366 11.26 -14.21 11.19
N VAL A 367 11.08 -13.17 10.38
CA VAL A 367 12.15 -12.35 9.80
C VAL A 367 11.80 -10.90 10.06
N SER A 368 12.73 -10.12 10.61
CA SER A 368 12.54 -8.69 10.80
C SER A 368 13.85 -7.93 10.56
N GLY A 369 13.77 -6.74 9.99
CA GLY A 369 14.94 -5.93 9.74
C GLY A 369 14.63 -4.44 9.74
N ASN A 370 15.70 -3.63 9.72
CA ASN A 370 15.67 -2.21 10.01
C ASN A 370 15.84 -1.32 8.77
N SER A 371 15.36 -1.78 7.61
CA SER A 371 15.19 -0.98 6.40
C SER A 371 14.06 -1.52 5.53
N SER A 372 13.55 -0.70 4.60
CA SER A 372 12.51 -1.10 3.64
C SER A 372 12.96 -2.23 2.70
N GLY A 373 14.25 -2.41 2.49
CA GLY A 373 14.82 -3.55 1.75
C GLY A 373 14.57 -4.89 2.41
N THR A 374 14.14 -4.91 3.68
CA THR A 374 13.83 -6.16 4.40
C THR A 374 12.58 -6.87 3.86
N ALA A 375 11.57 -6.16 3.34
CA ALA A 375 10.38 -6.80 2.80
C ALA A 375 10.73 -7.76 1.64
N PRO A 376 11.39 -7.32 0.56
CA PRO A 376 11.81 -8.24 -0.51
C PRO A 376 12.83 -9.29 -0.02
N LEU A 377 13.71 -8.97 0.93
CA LEU A 377 14.62 -9.95 1.52
C LEU A 377 13.85 -11.07 2.21
N ALA A 378 12.86 -10.74 3.03
CA ALA A 378 12.06 -11.73 3.75
C ALA A 378 11.24 -12.62 2.81
N ASP A 379 10.66 -12.04 1.76
CA ASP A 379 9.92 -12.80 0.73
C ASP A 379 10.84 -13.79 -0.01
N GLU A 380 12.01 -13.33 -0.45
CA GLU A 380 13.01 -14.18 -1.11
C GLU A 380 13.52 -15.29 -0.19
N LEU A 381 13.81 -14.95 1.08
CA LEU A 381 14.32 -15.89 2.07
C LEU A 381 13.29 -16.96 2.40
N VAL A 382 12.03 -16.58 2.65
CA VAL A 382 10.94 -17.52 2.93
C VAL A 382 10.67 -18.42 1.71
N LYS A 383 10.65 -17.83 0.50
CA LYS A 383 10.51 -18.63 -0.72
C LYS A 383 11.65 -19.64 -0.86
N ALA A 384 12.89 -19.20 -0.76
CA ALA A 384 14.07 -20.08 -0.87
C ALA A 384 14.11 -21.15 0.23
N PHE A 385 13.66 -20.82 1.44
CA PHE A 385 13.52 -21.78 2.54
C PHE A 385 12.55 -22.91 2.17
N PHE A 386 11.34 -22.58 1.68
CA PHE A 386 10.38 -23.60 1.28
C PHE A 386 10.85 -24.38 0.04
N ASP A 387 11.46 -23.74 -0.93
CA ASP A 387 12.03 -24.41 -2.11
C ASP A 387 13.14 -25.42 -1.72
N THR A 388 13.92 -25.10 -0.68
CA THR A 388 15.03 -25.93 -0.22
C THR A 388 14.58 -27.10 0.65
N PHE A 389 13.77 -26.82 1.68
CA PHE A 389 13.45 -27.79 2.72
C PHE A 389 12.07 -28.43 2.55
N PHE A 390 11.19 -27.82 1.79
CA PHE A 390 9.82 -28.27 1.56
C PHE A 390 9.44 -28.10 0.07
N PRO A 391 10.18 -28.71 -0.87
CA PRO A 391 9.87 -28.57 -2.28
C PRO A 391 8.46 -29.05 -2.62
N SER A 392 7.87 -28.47 -3.67
CA SER A 392 6.58 -28.94 -4.17
C SER A 392 6.67 -30.39 -4.62
N PRO A 393 5.64 -31.22 -4.35
CA PRO A 393 5.58 -32.59 -4.87
C PRO A 393 5.74 -32.66 -6.41
N GLU A 394 5.24 -31.67 -7.13
CA GLU A 394 5.36 -31.55 -8.58
C GLU A 394 6.82 -31.31 -9.04
N ALA A 395 7.64 -30.67 -8.19
CA ALA A 395 9.07 -30.48 -8.46
C ALA A 395 9.90 -31.74 -8.11
N ALA A 396 9.44 -32.55 -7.17
CA ALA A 396 10.14 -33.76 -6.73
C ALA A 396 10.05 -34.93 -7.74
N ASP A 397 9.04 -34.94 -8.62
CA ASP A 397 8.85 -35.93 -9.67
C ASP A 397 9.67 -35.63 -10.95
N ALA A 398 10.32 -34.50 -10.98
CA ALA A 398 11.07 -34.09 -12.15
C ALA A 398 12.47 -34.71 -12.16
N SER A 399 12.62 -35.81 -12.86
CA SER A 399 13.88 -36.17 -13.46
C SER A 399 14.37 -35.04 -14.41
N GLY A 400 14.72 -33.88 -13.85
CA GLY A 400 15.43 -32.79 -14.52
C GLY A 400 14.67 -31.99 -15.58
N ILE A 401 13.37 -32.22 -15.78
CA ILE A 401 12.55 -31.47 -16.72
C ILE A 401 11.52 -30.67 -15.93
N VAL A 402 11.74 -29.36 -15.81
CA VAL A 402 10.65 -28.42 -15.52
C VAL A 402 9.62 -28.62 -16.62
N ARG A 403 8.50 -29.28 -16.28
CA ARG A 403 7.41 -29.43 -17.25
C ARG A 403 6.91 -28.04 -17.59
N PRO A 404 7.00 -27.61 -18.86
CA PRO A 404 6.39 -26.36 -19.27
C PRO A 404 4.90 -26.43 -18.97
N ALA A 405 4.28 -25.30 -18.67
CA ALA A 405 2.87 -25.12 -18.31
C ALA A 405 1.83 -25.79 -19.26
N GLY A 406 2.28 -26.51 -20.28
CA GLY A 406 1.46 -27.22 -21.26
C GLY A 406 0.80 -28.52 -20.79
N GLU A 407 1.20 -29.14 -19.68
CA GLU A 407 0.56 -30.39 -19.20
C GLU A 407 -0.52 -30.17 -18.12
N LEU A 408 -0.75 -28.95 -17.66
CA LEU A 408 -1.95 -28.58 -16.88
C LEU A 408 -3.22 -28.52 -17.78
N SER A 409 -3.10 -28.83 -19.06
CA SER A 409 -4.19 -28.84 -20.06
C SER A 409 -5.20 -29.99 -19.91
N THR A 410 -5.05 -30.88 -18.95
CA THR A 410 -6.01 -31.98 -18.75
C THR A 410 -7.14 -31.68 -17.74
N LEU A 411 -7.10 -30.53 -17.06
CA LEU A 411 -8.27 -30.02 -16.36
C LEU A 411 -9.10 -29.19 -17.33
N GLY A 412 -9.90 -29.90 -18.17
CA GLY A 412 -11.01 -29.36 -18.93
C GLY A 412 -10.69 -28.21 -19.89
N ALA A 413 -10.10 -28.51 -21.05
CA ALA A 413 -9.98 -27.59 -22.19
C ALA A 413 -11.33 -27.03 -22.73
N ALA A 414 -12.44 -27.29 -22.07
CA ALA A 414 -13.78 -26.96 -22.55
C ALA A 414 -14.32 -25.61 -22.08
N ASP A 415 -13.70 -24.90 -21.10
CA ASP A 415 -14.24 -23.65 -20.58
C ASP A 415 -13.18 -22.52 -20.42
N THR A 416 -12.04 -22.62 -21.12
CA THR A 416 -11.05 -21.55 -21.28
C THR A 416 -11.52 -20.43 -22.21
N ALA A 417 -12.78 -20.41 -22.58
CA ALA A 417 -13.35 -19.61 -23.68
C ALA A 417 -13.49 -18.10 -23.38
N ARG A 418 -12.82 -17.56 -22.35
CA ARG A 418 -12.80 -16.10 -22.16
C ARG A 418 -11.49 -15.56 -22.73
N ASP A 419 -11.61 -14.68 -23.71
CA ASP A 419 -10.52 -13.95 -24.32
C ASP A 419 -9.66 -13.23 -23.26
N PRO A 420 -8.38 -13.61 -23.02
CA PRO A 420 -7.49 -12.98 -22.06
C PRO A 420 -7.38 -11.45 -22.24
N SER A 421 -7.60 -10.95 -23.47
CA SER A 421 -7.60 -9.52 -23.76
C SER A 421 -8.68 -8.75 -22.99
N GLN A 422 -9.77 -9.41 -22.57
CA GLN A 422 -10.83 -8.80 -21.77
C GLN A 422 -10.36 -8.54 -20.33
N LEU A 423 -9.37 -9.29 -19.84
CA LEU A 423 -8.78 -9.14 -18.51
C LEU A 423 -7.76 -8.00 -18.45
N ALA A 424 -7.13 -7.71 -19.59
CA ALA A 424 -6.14 -6.65 -19.70
C ALA A 424 -6.71 -5.29 -19.30
N GLY A 425 -5.92 -4.51 -18.55
CA GLY A 425 -6.31 -3.18 -18.09
C GLY A 425 -5.56 -2.70 -16.87
N ALA A 426 -5.94 -1.51 -16.43
CA ALA A 426 -5.47 -0.92 -15.20
C ALA A 426 -6.40 -1.32 -14.04
N TYR A 427 -5.80 -1.71 -12.93
CA TYR A 427 -6.49 -2.09 -11.71
C TYR A 427 -5.91 -1.33 -10.53
N ARG A 428 -6.74 -1.09 -9.51
CA ARG A 428 -6.34 -0.46 -8.27
C ARG A 428 -6.77 -1.29 -7.09
N MET A 429 -5.90 -1.39 -6.12
CA MET A 429 -6.24 -2.03 -4.86
C MET A 429 -7.44 -1.31 -4.22
N THR A 430 -8.39 -2.05 -3.69
CA THR A 430 -9.55 -1.48 -3.00
C THR A 430 -9.16 -0.83 -1.68
N ARG A 431 -8.04 -1.27 -1.09
CA ARG A 431 -7.36 -0.61 0.01
C ARG A 431 -6.68 0.68 -0.49
N ARG A 432 -7.43 1.75 -0.57
CA ARG A 432 -6.94 3.09 -0.93
C ARG A 432 -7.88 4.16 -0.37
N PRO A 433 -7.38 5.36 -0.08
CA PRO A 433 -8.24 6.49 0.22
C PRO A 433 -9.17 6.82 -0.96
N VAL A 434 -10.45 7.03 -0.66
CA VAL A 434 -11.47 7.38 -1.66
C VAL A 434 -12.09 8.73 -1.37
N THR A 435 -12.22 9.11 -0.08
CA THR A 435 -12.95 10.30 0.34
C THR A 435 -12.06 11.49 0.69
N THR A 436 -10.76 11.26 0.89
CA THR A 436 -9.78 12.29 1.29
C THR A 436 -8.82 12.66 0.16
N ALA A 437 -8.03 13.71 0.36
CA ALA A 437 -7.09 14.24 -0.65
C ALA A 437 -5.96 13.26 -0.99
N ASP A 438 -5.61 12.35 -0.10
CA ASP A 438 -4.63 11.29 -0.35
C ASP A 438 -5.11 10.25 -1.38
N LYS A 439 -6.39 10.29 -1.82
CA LYS A 439 -6.85 9.62 -3.05
C LYS A 439 -5.93 9.91 -4.25
N ALA A 440 -5.37 11.10 -4.34
CA ALA A 440 -4.47 11.48 -5.44
C ALA A 440 -3.20 10.60 -5.54
N ILE A 441 -2.72 10.03 -4.43
CA ILE A 441 -1.60 9.10 -4.41
C ILE A 441 -1.92 7.83 -5.21
N SER A 442 -3.22 7.48 -5.32
CA SER A 442 -3.66 6.31 -6.09
C SER A 442 -3.33 6.38 -7.58
N VAL A 443 -2.98 7.56 -8.13
CA VAL A 443 -2.43 7.67 -9.50
C VAL A 443 -1.13 6.89 -9.64
N LEU A 444 -0.32 6.85 -8.57
CA LEU A 444 1.00 6.21 -8.56
C LEU A 444 0.94 4.71 -8.18
N THR A 445 -0.22 4.22 -7.74
CA THR A 445 -0.39 2.85 -7.25
C THR A 445 -1.28 2.00 -8.20
N GLU A 446 -1.10 2.18 -9.51
CA GLU A 446 -1.82 1.46 -10.54
C GLU A 446 -1.13 0.14 -10.90
N PHE A 447 -1.87 -0.97 -10.82
CA PHE A 447 -1.46 -2.29 -11.28
C PHE A 447 -1.91 -2.47 -12.72
N ARG A 448 -1.08 -3.07 -13.57
CA ARG A 448 -1.41 -3.29 -14.98
C ARG A 448 -1.36 -4.75 -15.35
N VAL A 449 -2.49 -5.25 -15.81
CA VAL A 449 -2.60 -6.60 -16.40
C VAL A 449 -2.52 -6.47 -17.91
N ALA A 450 -1.63 -7.26 -18.54
CA ALA A 450 -1.55 -7.40 -19.99
C ALA A 450 -1.67 -8.87 -20.38
N ALA A 451 -2.45 -9.13 -21.43
CA ALA A 451 -2.57 -10.46 -22.01
C ALA A 451 -1.42 -10.70 -23.00
N GLN A 452 -0.89 -11.93 -23.01
CA GLN A 452 0.13 -12.39 -23.93
C GLN A 452 -0.50 -13.31 -25.00
N ASP A 453 0.18 -13.48 -26.12
CA ASP A 453 -0.30 -14.29 -27.25
C ASP A 453 -0.43 -15.79 -26.91
N ASP A 454 0.32 -16.26 -25.90
CA ASP A 454 0.26 -17.64 -25.40
C ASP A 454 -0.86 -17.89 -24.37
N GLY A 455 -1.71 -16.89 -24.13
CA GLY A 455 -2.82 -16.96 -23.17
C GLY A 455 -2.42 -16.67 -21.72
N THR A 456 -1.15 -16.43 -21.43
CA THR A 456 -0.70 -15.99 -20.10
C THR A 456 -1.04 -14.51 -19.86
N LEU A 457 -1.01 -14.10 -18.61
CA LEU A 457 -1.13 -12.70 -18.21
C LEU A 457 0.19 -12.23 -17.60
N THR A 458 0.54 -10.97 -17.83
CA THR A 458 1.58 -10.30 -17.05
C THR A 458 0.95 -9.28 -16.13
N LEU A 459 1.44 -9.22 -14.89
CA LEU A 459 1.05 -8.21 -13.90
C LEU A 459 2.25 -7.32 -13.61
N ALA A 460 2.13 -6.04 -13.97
CA ALA A 460 3.10 -5.02 -13.61
C ALA A 460 2.64 -4.31 -12.33
N PHE A 461 3.55 -4.21 -11.37
CA PHE A 461 3.36 -3.52 -10.11
C PHE A 461 3.66 -2.02 -10.26
N PRO A 462 3.08 -1.15 -9.41
CA PRO A 462 3.47 0.24 -9.35
C PRO A 462 4.97 0.39 -9.05
N ALA A 463 5.63 1.36 -9.67
CA ALA A 463 7.09 1.56 -9.55
C ALA A 463 7.58 1.68 -8.10
N GLY A 464 6.75 2.23 -7.20
CA GLY A 464 7.07 2.38 -5.76
C GLY A 464 7.13 1.09 -4.97
N TYR A 465 6.63 -0.03 -5.51
CA TYR A 465 6.64 -1.33 -4.83
C TYR A 465 7.99 -2.07 -4.98
N GLY A 466 8.82 -1.67 -5.95
CA GLY A 466 10.11 -2.34 -6.19
C GLY A 466 10.01 -3.82 -6.61
N MET A 467 8.79 -4.28 -6.94
CA MET A 467 8.54 -5.66 -7.33
C MET A 467 8.70 -5.83 -8.84
N PRO A 468 9.30 -6.94 -9.30
CA PRO A 468 9.36 -7.25 -10.72
C PRO A 468 7.96 -7.58 -11.26
N MET A 469 7.81 -7.47 -12.57
CA MET A 469 6.62 -7.96 -13.28
C MET A 469 6.51 -9.46 -13.11
N THR A 470 5.31 -9.96 -12.80
CA THR A 470 5.02 -11.39 -12.66
C THR A 470 4.24 -11.92 -13.84
N THR A 471 4.39 -13.22 -14.15
CA THR A 471 3.68 -13.93 -15.23
C THR A 471 2.75 -14.97 -14.63
N TRP A 472 1.54 -15.07 -15.17
CA TRP A 472 0.45 -15.87 -14.64
C TRP A 472 -0.11 -16.79 -15.72
N ALA A 473 -0.11 -18.09 -15.48
CA ALA A 473 -0.64 -19.09 -16.39
C ALA A 473 -2.14 -19.36 -16.11
N PRO A 474 -2.96 -19.65 -17.13
CA PRO A 474 -4.36 -20.04 -16.94
C PRO A 474 -4.47 -21.26 -16.01
N ALA A 475 -5.38 -21.20 -15.04
CA ALA A 475 -5.66 -22.26 -14.07
C ALA A 475 -7.15 -22.64 -13.99
N GLY A 476 -7.99 -22.00 -14.82
CA GLY A 476 -9.42 -22.24 -14.92
C GLY A 476 -10.17 -21.01 -15.44
N PRO A 477 -11.50 -21.03 -15.53
CA PRO A 477 -12.29 -19.91 -16.03
C PRO A 477 -12.10 -18.65 -15.16
N GLY A 478 -11.42 -17.63 -15.72
CA GLY A 478 -11.09 -16.39 -15.00
C GLY A 478 -10.18 -16.59 -13.79
N LEU A 479 -9.43 -17.69 -13.73
CA LEU A 479 -8.45 -18.02 -12.69
C LEU A 479 -7.08 -18.22 -13.33
N TYR A 480 -6.06 -17.63 -12.72
CA TYR A 480 -4.66 -17.70 -13.14
C TYR A 480 -3.78 -18.03 -11.94
N ARG A 481 -2.66 -18.71 -12.20
CA ARG A 481 -1.65 -19.07 -11.20
C ARG A 481 -0.33 -18.39 -11.53
N ASP A 482 0.34 -17.85 -10.54
CA ASP A 482 1.71 -17.36 -10.68
C ASP A 482 2.64 -18.51 -11.12
N ILE A 483 3.39 -18.32 -12.20
CA ILE A 483 4.34 -19.35 -12.70
C ILE A 483 5.55 -19.52 -11.78
N ALA A 484 5.83 -18.55 -10.92
CA ALA A 484 6.96 -18.55 -9.98
C ALA A 484 6.56 -18.93 -8.54
N GLY A 485 5.26 -19.20 -8.28
CA GLY A 485 4.76 -19.44 -6.94
C GLY A 485 3.39 -20.12 -6.88
N ASP A 486 2.80 -20.11 -5.69
CA ASP A 486 1.47 -20.71 -5.41
C ASP A 486 0.32 -19.71 -5.46
N ASP A 487 0.61 -18.45 -5.72
CA ASP A 487 -0.41 -17.41 -5.67
C ASP A 487 -1.42 -17.57 -6.82
N LEU A 488 -2.68 -17.29 -6.51
CA LEU A 488 -3.80 -17.36 -7.44
C LEU A 488 -4.38 -15.97 -7.67
N MET A 489 -4.70 -15.68 -8.93
CA MET A 489 -5.39 -14.47 -9.39
C MET A 489 -6.74 -14.86 -9.97
N ALA A 490 -7.83 -14.36 -9.39
CA ALA A 490 -9.19 -14.60 -9.87
C ALA A 490 -9.81 -13.29 -10.38
N PHE A 491 -10.65 -13.41 -11.43
CA PHE A 491 -11.40 -12.30 -12.00
C PHE A 491 -12.90 -12.56 -11.86
N ASP A 492 -13.64 -11.53 -11.43
CA ASP A 492 -15.08 -11.63 -11.20
C ASP A 492 -15.81 -10.30 -11.47
N ASP A 493 -17.14 -10.27 -11.19
CA ASP A 493 -18.03 -9.13 -11.38
C ASP A 493 -17.97 -8.57 -12.82
N TRP A 494 -18.34 -9.43 -13.77
CA TRP A 494 -18.29 -9.13 -15.21
C TRP A 494 -19.35 -8.13 -15.63
N LYS A 495 -18.94 -7.00 -16.16
CA LYS A 495 -19.80 -5.89 -16.60
C LYS A 495 -19.61 -5.57 -18.07
N ALA A 496 -20.68 -5.13 -18.72
CA ALA A 496 -20.60 -4.57 -20.07
C ALA A 496 -19.97 -3.16 -20.00
N VAL A 497 -18.79 -3.00 -20.60
CA VAL A 497 -18.08 -1.72 -20.69
C VAL A 497 -17.73 -1.46 -22.16
N ALA A 498 -18.29 -0.38 -22.73
CA ALA A 498 -18.08 0.00 -24.13
C ALA A 498 -18.34 -1.16 -25.14
N GLY A 499 -19.41 -1.91 -24.94
CA GLY A 499 -19.82 -3.02 -25.81
C GLY A 499 -19.00 -4.32 -25.62
N LYS A 500 -18.07 -4.36 -24.66
CA LYS A 500 -17.30 -5.58 -24.31
C LYS A 500 -17.60 -5.98 -22.88
N THR A 501 -17.73 -7.27 -22.61
CA THR A 501 -17.82 -7.81 -21.25
C THR A 501 -16.44 -7.85 -20.63
N ARG A 502 -16.24 -7.19 -19.48
CA ARG A 502 -14.97 -7.10 -18.78
C ARG A 502 -15.17 -7.32 -17.29
N PRO A 503 -14.21 -7.94 -16.57
CA PRO A 503 -14.31 -8.03 -15.13
C PRO A 503 -14.15 -6.64 -14.50
N SER A 504 -14.92 -6.35 -13.49
CA SER A 504 -14.72 -5.14 -12.67
C SER A 504 -13.88 -5.40 -11.44
N ARG A 505 -13.66 -6.67 -11.08
CA ARG A 505 -12.88 -7.12 -9.92
C ARG A 505 -11.75 -8.06 -10.34
N MET A 506 -10.64 -7.96 -9.62
CA MET A 506 -9.51 -8.89 -9.65
C MET A 506 -9.11 -9.16 -8.20
N TYR A 507 -8.82 -10.41 -7.88
CA TYR A 507 -8.41 -10.84 -6.54
C TYR A 507 -7.10 -11.60 -6.62
N ILE A 508 -6.14 -11.23 -5.76
CA ILE A 508 -4.86 -11.95 -5.63
C ILE A 508 -4.69 -12.27 -4.15
N GLY A 509 -4.79 -13.54 -3.78
CA GLY A 509 -4.83 -13.93 -2.38
C GLY A 509 -5.94 -13.16 -1.64
N THR A 510 -5.60 -12.51 -0.53
CA THR A 510 -6.51 -11.69 0.28
C THR A 510 -6.79 -10.29 -0.30
N TRP A 511 -6.03 -9.87 -1.32
CA TRP A 511 -6.13 -8.52 -1.87
C TRP A 511 -7.19 -8.43 -2.95
N ALA A 512 -8.02 -7.39 -2.84
CA ALA A 512 -9.04 -7.06 -3.81
C ALA A 512 -8.62 -5.84 -4.64
N PHE A 513 -8.92 -5.89 -5.93
CA PHE A 513 -8.65 -4.82 -6.88
C PHE A 513 -9.89 -4.52 -7.70
N GLU A 514 -10.10 -3.27 -8.01
CA GLU A 514 -11.14 -2.82 -8.94
C GLU A 514 -10.51 -2.29 -10.23
N ARG A 515 -11.17 -2.55 -11.36
CA ARG A 515 -10.74 -2.00 -12.64
C ARG A 515 -10.86 -0.49 -12.61
N ALA A 516 -9.77 0.21 -12.90
CA ALA A 516 -9.76 1.66 -12.93
C ALA A 516 -10.56 2.18 -14.14
N PRO A 517 -11.48 3.14 -13.96
CA PRO A 517 -12.08 3.84 -15.09
C PRO A 517 -11.00 4.61 -15.86
N VAL A 518 -11.18 4.75 -17.18
CA VAL A 518 -10.16 5.34 -18.07
C VAL A 518 -9.69 6.73 -17.58
N TYR A 519 -10.63 7.55 -17.11
CA TYR A 519 -10.34 8.92 -16.65
C TYR A 519 -9.58 8.97 -15.31
N GLU A 520 -9.50 7.88 -14.58
CA GLU A 520 -8.68 7.75 -13.36
C GLU A 520 -7.35 7.04 -13.63
N THR A 521 -7.07 6.51 -14.82
CA THR A 521 -5.77 5.88 -15.09
C THR A 521 -4.62 6.89 -15.02
N ALA A 522 -3.45 6.42 -14.61
CA ALA A 522 -2.24 7.24 -14.55
C ALA A 522 -1.91 7.85 -15.93
N SER A 523 -2.02 7.07 -17.00
CA SER A 523 -1.77 7.53 -18.37
C SER A 523 -2.73 8.63 -18.79
N PHE A 524 -4.04 8.50 -18.51
CA PHE A 524 -5.00 9.58 -18.81
C PHE A 524 -4.71 10.83 -17.98
N THR A 525 -4.49 10.67 -16.67
CA THR A 525 -4.20 11.80 -15.76
C THR A 525 -2.98 12.56 -16.21
N LEU A 526 -1.86 11.88 -16.51
CA LEU A 526 -0.63 12.49 -16.99
C LEU A 526 -0.81 13.17 -18.36
N ALA A 527 -1.48 12.52 -19.31
CA ALA A 527 -1.77 13.09 -20.61
C ALA A 527 -2.65 14.35 -20.52
N ALA A 528 -3.69 14.31 -19.65
CA ALA A 528 -4.56 15.45 -19.41
C ALA A 528 -3.80 16.64 -18.79
N VAL A 529 -2.98 16.39 -17.77
CA VAL A 529 -2.12 17.43 -17.14
C VAL A 529 -1.15 18.01 -18.16
N ALA A 530 -0.48 17.18 -18.96
CA ALA A 530 0.44 17.63 -20.00
C ALA A 530 -0.26 18.49 -21.07
N GLY A 531 -1.43 18.06 -21.54
CA GLY A 531 -2.24 18.82 -22.50
C GLY A 531 -2.68 20.19 -21.97
N MET A 532 -3.16 20.23 -20.73
CA MET A 532 -3.56 21.49 -20.07
C MET A 532 -2.34 22.41 -19.87
N ALA A 533 -1.23 21.86 -19.39
CA ALA A 533 0.02 22.62 -19.23
C ALA A 533 0.50 23.22 -20.56
N ALA A 534 0.41 22.48 -21.67
CA ALA A 534 0.75 22.98 -23.01
C ALA A 534 -0.12 24.18 -23.43
N VAL A 535 -1.43 24.16 -23.15
CA VAL A 535 -2.33 25.29 -23.40
C VAL A 535 -1.95 26.50 -22.55
N PHE A 536 -1.64 26.30 -21.27
CA PHE A 536 -1.24 27.39 -20.37
C PHE A 536 0.12 28.00 -20.78
N VAL A 537 1.09 27.18 -21.15
CA VAL A 537 2.39 27.63 -21.72
C VAL A 537 2.17 28.38 -23.00
N TRP A 538 1.32 27.89 -23.89
CA TRP A 538 1.01 28.60 -25.15
C TRP A 538 0.41 29.98 -24.89
N ALA A 539 -0.51 30.11 -23.94
CA ALA A 539 -1.09 31.41 -23.57
C ALA A 539 0.00 32.41 -23.07
N LEU A 540 0.92 31.93 -22.22
CA LEU A 540 2.05 32.73 -21.73
C LEU A 540 2.99 33.17 -22.86
N LEU A 541 3.42 32.24 -23.71
CA LEU A 541 4.32 32.51 -24.83
C LEU A 541 3.67 33.52 -25.82
N ALA A 542 2.41 33.30 -26.17
CA ALA A 542 1.67 34.20 -27.06
C ALA A 542 1.59 35.61 -26.49
N TRP A 543 1.43 35.75 -25.17
CA TRP A 543 1.41 37.06 -24.51
C TRP A 543 2.82 37.72 -24.48
N VAL A 544 3.87 36.95 -24.15
CA VAL A 544 5.26 37.41 -24.12
C VAL A 544 5.73 37.89 -25.48
N PHE A 545 5.40 37.14 -26.54
CA PHE A 545 5.79 37.51 -27.92
C PHE A 545 4.88 38.54 -28.57
N GLY A 546 4.03 39.23 -27.78
CA GLY A 546 3.24 40.39 -28.24
C GLY A 546 2.10 40.06 -29.19
N ARG A 547 1.66 38.76 -29.21
CA ARG A 547 0.43 38.40 -29.94
C ARG A 547 -0.79 38.99 -29.20
N LYS A 548 -1.89 39.23 -29.92
CA LYS A 548 -3.12 39.82 -29.35
C LYS A 548 -3.86 38.85 -28.45
N VAL A 549 -3.25 38.45 -27.33
CA VAL A 549 -3.81 37.60 -26.29
C VAL A 549 -4.16 38.44 -25.08
N SER A 550 -5.24 38.12 -24.41
CA SER A 550 -5.63 38.74 -23.13
C SER A 550 -4.54 38.53 -22.08
N GLY A 551 -4.11 39.59 -21.40
CA GLY A 551 -3.20 39.47 -20.25
C GLY A 551 -3.79 38.61 -19.15
N LEU A 552 -5.13 38.59 -19.00
CA LEU A 552 -5.85 37.78 -18.06
C LEU A 552 -5.71 36.25 -18.36
N ALA A 553 -5.72 35.87 -19.67
CA ALA A 553 -5.47 34.48 -20.07
C ALA A 553 -4.04 34.03 -19.74
N ALA A 554 -3.06 34.94 -19.88
CA ALA A 554 -1.67 34.65 -19.51
C ALA A 554 -1.51 34.50 -17.97
N VAL A 555 -2.17 35.37 -17.19
CA VAL A 555 -2.16 35.28 -15.72
C VAL A 555 -2.82 33.98 -15.23
N LEU A 556 -3.98 33.63 -15.82
CA LEU A 556 -4.66 32.36 -15.51
C LEU A 556 -3.75 31.14 -15.82
N GLY A 557 -3.09 31.16 -17.00
CA GLY A 557 -2.13 30.11 -17.35
C GLY A 557 -0.95 30.03 -16.36
N LEU A 558 -0.43 31.20 -15.90
CA LEU A 558 0.66 31.22 -14.92
C LEU A 558 0.22 30.65 -13.55
N VAL A 559 -0.97 31.00 -13.07
CA VAL A 559 -1.52 30.51 -11.80
C VAL A 559 -1.68 28.98 -11.82
N ASN A 560 -2.24 28.43 -12.91
CA ASN A 560 -2.42 26.99 -13.04
C ASN A 560 -1.09 26.24 -13.22
N LEU A 561 -0.12 26.78 -13.94
CA LEU A 561 1.22 26.19 -14.02
C LEU A 561 1.92 26.20 -12.65
N ALA A 562 1.76 27.26 -11.87
CA ALA A 562 2.29 27.32 -10.51
C ALA A 562 1.63 26.29 -9.59
N ALA A 563 0.32 26.06 -9.73
CA ALA A 563 -0.39 25.01 -9.00
C ALA A 563 0.12 23.60 -9.37
N ILE A 564 0.23 23.30 -10.67
CA ILE A 564 0.76 22.01 -11.16
C ILE A 564 2.20 21.80 -10.65
N ALA A 565 3.06 22.81 -10.78
CA ALA A 565 4.44 22.72 -10.31
C ALA A 565 4.55 22.58 -8.79
N GLY A 566 3.71 23.28 -8.04
CA GLY A 566 3.66 23.21 -6.57
C GLY A 566 3.19 21.85 -6.06
N ILE A 567 2.16 21.28 -6.67
CA ILE A 567 1.65 19.94 -6.32
C ILE A 567 2.71 18.88 -6.66
N ALA A 568 3.24 18.91 -7.88
CA ALA A 568 4.27 17.96 -8.32
C ALA A 568 5.56 18.10 -7.49
N GLY A 569 6.02 19.33 -7.24
CA GLY A 569 7.19 19.60 -6.42
C GLY A 569 7.04 19.12 -4.98
N SER A 570 5.85 19.28 -4.40
CA SER A 570 5.54 18.75 -3.07
C SER A 570 5.66 17.22 -3.01
N LEU A 571 5.04 16.53 -3.99
CA LEU A 571 5.07 15.05 -4.06
C LEU A 571 6.50 14.50 -4.27
N LEU A 572 7.38 15.23 -4.95
CA LEU A 572 8.75 14.82 -5.21
C LEU A 572 9.72 15.17 -4.07
N ALA A 573 9.46 16.27 -3.35
CA ALA A 573 10.36 16.77 -2.31
C ALA A 573 10.09 16.16 -0.94
N ILE A 574 8.89 15.64 -0.70
CA ILE A 574 8.44 15.17 0.59
C ILE A 574 8.67 13.65 0.70
N PRO A 575 9.35 13.18 1.73
CA PRO A 575 9.43 11.75 2.01
C PRO A 575 8.03 11.16 2.20
N ALA A 576 7.80 9.95 1.69
CA ALA A 576 6.47 9.31 1.74
C ALA A 576 5.89 9.20 3.16
N TRP A 577 6.74 9.10 4.19
CA TRP A 577 6.33 9.02 5.59
C TRP A 577 5.77 10.36 6.13
N GLU A 578 6.25 11.53 5.63
CA GLU A 578 5.67 12.82 6.02
C GLU A 578 4.21 12.95 5.58
N LEU A 579 3.84 12.31 4.47
CA LEU A 579 2.45 12.32 3.97
C LEU A 579 1.45 11.60 4.89
N THR A 580 1.93 10.76 5.81
CA THR A 580 1.06 10.10 6.79
C THR A 580 0.89 10.90 8.08
N THR A 581 1.71 11.93 8.28
CA THR A 581 1.59 12.81 9.45
C THR A 581 0.63 13.97 9.18
N ALA A 582 0.89 14.73 8.12
CA ALA A 582 0.05 15.87 7.73
C ALA A 582 0.30 16.30 6.28
N VAL A 583 -0.66 17.00 5.67
CA VAL A 583 -0.45 17.64 4.37
C VAL A 583 0.49 18.85 4.54
N PRO A 584 1.64 18.89 3.85
CA PRO A 584 2.61 19.98 3.96
C PRO A 584 2.03 21.33 3.57
N GLN A 585 2.50 22.39 4.20
CA GLN A 585 2.02 23.75 3.96
C GLN A 585 2.20 24.19 2.49
N MET A 586 3.29 23.77 1.83
CA MET A 586 3.51 24.05 0.41
C MET A 586 2.44 23.41 -0.47
N THR A 587 2.03 22.17 -0.16
CA THR A 587 0.94 21.48 -0.86
C THR A 587 -0.39 22.21 -0.65
N LYS A 588 -0.69 22.62 0.59
CA LYS A 588 -1.89 23.40 0.92
C LYS A 588 -1.92 24.71 0.15
N ALA A 589 -0.80 25.43 0.08
CA ALA A 589 -0.68 26.68 -0.70
C ALA A 589 -0.88 26.43 -2.20
N ALA A 590 -0.27 25.38 -2.77
CA ALA A 590 -0.43 25.00 -4.18
C ALA A 590 -1.89 24.65 -4.51
N LEU A 591 -2.60 23.97 -3.60
CA LEU A 591 -4.02 23.61 -3.76
C LEU A 591 -4.99 24.82 -3.61
N ALA A 592 -4.54 25.94 -3.06
CA ALA A 592 -5.32 27.18 -3.03
C ALA A 592 -5.31 27.93 -4.39
N LEU A 593 -4.26 27.75 -5.19
CA LEU A 593 -4.11 28.46 -6.49
C LEU A 593 -5.23 28.17 -7.49
N PRO A 594 -5.73 26.94 -7.67
CA PRO A 594 -6.85 26.66 -8.56
C PRO A 594 -8.15 27.43 -8.24
N LEU A 595 -8.38 27.77 -6.97
CA LEU A 595 -9.53 28.61 -6.58
C LEU A 595 -9.38 30.04 -7.13
N ALA A 596 -8.17 30.60 -7.06
CA ALA A 596 -7.86 31.87 -7.71
C ALA A 596 -7.95 31.75 -9.26
N GLY A 597 -7.53 30.59 -9.81
CA GLY A 597 -7.70 30.25 -11.23
C GLY A 597 -9.16 30.32 -11.66
N ALA A 598 -10.06 29.69 -10.92
CA ALA A 598 -11.50 29.69 -11.22
C ALA A 598 -12.09 31.13 -11.26
N ALA A 599 -11.71 32.00 -10.33
CA ALA A 599 -12.14 33.38 -10.32
C ALA A 599 -11.60 34.16 -11.55
N LEU A 600 -10.33 33.94 -11.93
CA LEU A 600 -9.72 34.53 -13.13
C LEU A 600 -10.38 33.98 -14.40
N ALA A 601 -10.74 32.71 -14.46
CA ALA A 601 -11.44 32.11 -15.59
C ALA A 601 -12.80 32.77 -15.80
N LEU A 602 -13.57 32.98 -14.73
CA LEU A 602 -14.85 33.71 -14.81
C LEU A 602 -14.67 35.11 -15.32
N ALA A 603 -13.66 35.84 -14.82
CA ALA A 603 -13.33 37.18 -15.31
C ALA A 603 -12.94 37.18 -16.82
N LEU A 604 -12.19 36.13 -17.25
CA LEU A 604 -11.81 35.93 -18.65
C LEU A 604 -13.02 35.65 -19.55
N VAL A 605 -13.98 34.86 -19.09
CA VAL A 605 -15.27 34.62 -19.78
C VAL A 605 -15.99 35.95 -20.00
N LEU A 606 -16.19 36.72 -18.94
CA LEU A 606 -16.85 38.02 -19.03
C LEU A 606 -16.14 39.02 -19.97
N GLN A 607 -14.80 39.06 -19.91
CA GLN A 607 -13.99 39.87 -20.80
C GLN A 607 -14.14 39.43 -22.26
N THR A 608 -14.15 38.13 -22.51
CA THR A 608 -14.26 37.55 -23.86
C THR A 608 -15.65 37.84 -24.47
N ILE A 609 -16.70 37.67 -23.68
CA ILE A 609 -18.09 38.02 -24.09
C ILE A 609 -18.20 39.51 -24.40
N LYS A 610 -17.71 40.41 -23.55
CA LYS A 610 -17.70 41.85 -23.78
C LYS A 610 -16.95 42.23 -25.08
N ARG A 611 -15.84 41.56 -25.38
CA ARG A 611 -15.10 41.77 -26.65
C ARG A 611 -15.93 41.35 -27.86
N ILE A 612 -16.54 40.18 -27.83
CA ILE A 612 -17.36 39.64 -28.93
C ILE A 612 -18.57 40.58 -29.20
N THR A 613 -19.27 41.02 -28.12
CA THR A 613 -20.41 41.95 -28.27
C THR A 613 -20.00 43.32 -28.82
N ALA A 614 -18.87 43.87 -28.35
CA ALA A 614 -18.35 45.11 -28.87
C ALA A 614 -17.91 45.02 -30.35
N GLU A 615 -17.29 43.91 -30.77
CA GLU A 615 -16.94 43.64 -32.17
C GLU A 615 -18.19 43.50 -33.05
N LYS A 616 -19.24 42.81 -32.59
CA LYS A 616 -20.54 42.69 -33.28
C LYS A 616 -21.22 44.06 -33.43
N GLN A 617 -21.18 44.94 -32.41
CA GLN A 617 -21.70 46.31 -32.49
C GLN A 617 -20.93 47.16 -33.47
N ARG A 618 -19.59 47.09 -33.45
CA ARG A 618 -18.75 47.82 -34.43
C ARG A 618 -19.01 47.36 -35.87
N GLN A 619 -19.20 46.06 -36.12
CA GLN A 619 -19.51 45.54 -37.46
C GLN A 619 -20.91 45.98 -37.97
N ARG A 620 -21.85 46.25 -37.11
CA ARG A 620 -23.15 46.83 -37.48
C ARG A 620 -23.06 48.28 -37.96
N TRP A 621 -22.04 49.05 -37.55
CA TRP A 621 -21.87 50.47 -37.88
C TRP A 621 -20.82 50.75 -38.98
N THR A 622 -20.02 49.74 -39.38
CA THR A 622 -19.01 49.89 -40.43
C THR A 622 -19.31 48.99 -41.63
N PHE A 623 -20.19 49.48 -42.51
CA PHE A 623 -20.43 48.81 -43.80
C PHE A 623 -19.26 48.95 -44.79
N TYR A 624 -18.19 49.65 -44.45
CA TYR A 624 -17.01 49.86 -45.28
C TYR A 624 -15.76 50.09 -44.43
N SER A 625 -14.96 49.08 -44.22
CA SER A 625 -13.50 49.06 -44.26
C SER A 625 -12.89 47.83 -43.57
N ARG A 626 -11.89 47.24 -44.26
CA ARG A 626 -10.88 46.28 -43.89
C ARG A 626 -11.17 45.35 -42.67
N ARG A 627 -11.48 44.10 -42.97
CA ARG A 627 -11.33 42.94 -42.05
C ARG A 627 -10.01 43.07 -41.29
N THR A 628 -10.04 43.53 -40.06
CA THR A 628 -8.99 43.24 -39.09
C THR A 628 -9.16 41.77 -38.74
N ARG A 629 -8.41 40.87 -39.41
CA ARG A 629 -8.27 39.49 -39.02
C ARG A 629 -7.67 39.49 -37.61
N THR A 630 -8.50 39.37 -36.59
CA THR A 630 -8.05 38.84 -35.31
C THR A 630 -7.54 37.44 -35.61
N GLY A 631 -6.21 37.26 -35.57
CA GLY A 631 -5.62 35.95 -35.86
C GLY A 631 -6.22 34.88 -34.93
N LEU A 632 -6.22 33.62 -35.35
CA LEU A 632 -6.74 32.45 -34.61
C LEU A 632 -6.42 32.51 -33.10
N THR A 633 -5.21 33.00 -32.75
CA THR A 633 -4.73 33.17 -31.36
C THR A 633 -5.55 34.18 -30.53
N GLY A 634 -6.12 35.23 -31.15
CA GLY A 634 -6.89 36.22 -30.38
C GLY A 634 -8.35 35.83 -30.14
N ALA A 635 -8.92 34.99 -31.01
CA ALA A 635 -10.31 34.57 -30.91
C ALA A 635 -10.50 33.22 -30.18
N VAL A 636 -9.62 32.25 -30.40
CA VAL A 636 -9.75 30.87 -29.94
C VAL A 636 -9.00 30.61 -28.64
N LEU A 637 -7.80 31.14 -28.47
CA LEU A 637 -6.95 30.86 -27.33
C LEU A 637 -7.58 31.19 -25.96
N PRO A 638 -8.33 32.28 -25.74
CA PRO A 638 -9.01 32.51 -24.47
C PRO A 638 -9.97 31.40 -24.10
N TRP A 639 -10.73 30.85 -25.06
CA TRP A 639 -11.65 29.75 -24.84
C TRP A 639 -10.94 28.42 -24.54
N LEU A 640 -9.79 28.17 -25.20
CA LEU A 640 -8.96 27.02 -24.89
C LEU A 640 -8.39 27.08 -23.46
N VAL A 641 -7.97 28.29 -23.02
CA VAL A 641 -7.46 28.48 -21.64
C VAL A 641 -8.59 28.25 -20.61
N ILE A 642 -9.80 28.77 -20.88
CA ILE A 642 -10.97 28.57 -20.04
C ILE A 642 -11.33 27.04 -19.96
N ALA A 643 -11.32 26.37 -21.11
CA ALA A 643 -11.61 24.94 -21.17
C ALA A 643 -10.53 24.11 -20.44
N ALA A 644 -9.26 24.47 -20.57
CA ALA A 644 -8.16 23.82 -19.87
C ALA A 644 -8.23 24.05 -18.34
N ASP A 645 -8.61 25.25 -17.89
CA ASP A 645 -8.85 25.54 -16.47
C ASP A 645 -10.02 24.70 -15.92
N GLY A 646 -11.14 24.66 -16.63
CA GLY A 646 -12.28 23.84 -16.26
C GLY A 646 -11.93 22.34 -16.18
N ALA A 647 -11.15 21.84 -17.14
CA ALA A 647 -10.65 20.46 -17.13
C ALA A 647 -9.69 20.23 -15.96
N PHE A 648 -8.85 21.20 -15.60
CA PHE A 648 -7.95 21.11 -14.45
C PHE A 648 -8.73 21.07 -13.14
N ILE A 649 -9.73 21.92 -12.96
CA ILE A 649 -10.62 21.92 -11.80
C ILE A 649 -11.36 20.57 -11.70
N TRP A 650 -11.88 20.05 -12.82
CA TRP A 650 -12.52 18.73 -12.84
C TRP A 650 -11.55 17.62 -12.45
N LEU A 651 -10.31 17.65 -12.92
CA LEU A 651 -9.28 16.67 -12.55
C LEU A 651 -8.96 16.74 -11.06
N LEU A 652 -8.78 17.93 -10.50
CA LEU A 652 -8.55 18.13 -9.08
C LEU A 652 -9.73 17.64 -8.24
N HIS A 653 -10.96 17.85 -8.70
CA HIS A 653 -12.17 17.31 -8.06
C HIS A 653 -12.17 15.78 -8.07
N THR A 654 -11.86 15.16 -9.22
CA THR A 654 -11.77 13.70 -9.37
C THR A 654 -10.80 13.07 -8.35
N TRP A 655 -9.71 13.78 -8.03
CA TRP A 655 -8.69 13.34 -7.10
C TRP A 655 -8.84 13.91 -5.68
N ASN A 656 -9.99 14.48 -5.32
CA ASN A 656 -10.28 15.10 -4.02
C ASN A 656 -9.29 16.21 -3.61
N LEU A 657 -8.62 16.81 -4.54
CA LEU A 657 -7.67 17.91 -4.31
C LEU A 657 -8.35 19.28 -4.21
N LEU A 658 -9.66 19.36 -4.47
CA LEU A 658 -10.49 20.56 -4.24
C LEU A 658 -11.22 20.45 -2.92
N GLY A 659 -11.29 21.58 -2.19
CA GLY A 659 -12.13 21.69 -0.99
C GLY A 659 -11.49 21.18 0.30
N TRP A 660 -10.15 21.01 0.30
CA TRP A 660 -9.37 20.75 1.54
C TRP A 660 -9.87 19.53 2.32
N ARG A 661 -10.14 18.43 1.64
CA ARG A 661 -10.57 17.15 2.23
C ARG A 661 -9.37 16.40 2.83
N PHE A 662 -8.76 17.00 3.84
CA PHE A 662 -7.61 16.44 4.55
C PHE A 662 -8.03 15.57 5.71
#